data_04477690e9fea915bb291779bd300ed4
#
_entry.id   04477690e9fea915bb291779bd300ed4
#
_cell.length_a   1.000
_cell.length_b   1.000
_cell.length_c   1.000
_cell.angle_alpha   90.00
_cell.angle_beta   90.00
_cell.angle_gamma   90.00
#
_symmetry.space_group_name_H-M   'P 1'
#
loop_
_entity.id
_entity.type
_entity.pdbx_description
1 polymer ?
#
loop_
_entity_poly.entity_id
_entity_poly.type
_entity_poly.pdbx_seq_one_letter_code
_entity_poly.pdbx_strand_id
1 'polypeptide(L)'
;MEKIAIIGVGCRFPGADNPSSFWELLANKVDVIRELSSRPFDWDSLHEHSVVPTTGKSKSIKGGFLEQVEYFDPNFFQISPREAERIDPQQRLLLEVAWESLENAGILPSTELSGTQTGVFLGATNYDYGVILAKENAQINAYNAVGTSLGIIANRLSYLLNLQGPSLVIDTACSSSLVAIHYACQSLLSGESNLCLAGGVNLILSSEATISLSHAQMMAADGRCKTFDAAADGYVRGEGCGVVVLKRLADALRDGDNIQGIIRGSAVNQNGLSNGLTAPNGPSQQAVIRQALAKAGVKPSQISYVETQGTATPLGDSIEVNSLKAVLMEGREVNQPCWIGSVKTNIGHSEAASGIAGLIKVVLSLQHGEIPAHLHLKELNPYIKIKNTPIQIPTELQQWPAQKEPRLAGVSAFGFGGTNAHVILEEAPPQVKNQNLQERSSHLLTISAKTEPALQALVSRYQSHLQAHPKLELADICFTAKVGRSHFQHRLAVVINSKEQLIAQLAAFETGNHTTGLFSNQASKKPSKIAFLFTGEGCQYINMGRQLYHTQPIFRQAIEQCNEILRPYLEHSLLEILYPDQAEEQIASLLLEQTAYTQPALFAFEYALYQLWKSWGIQPNAVMGHNIGEYVAATVAGVFSLEDALKLIAHRGRLMAEFSAIANQVTYNQPQISLISNVTGNLADEDIATAQYWINHVSGAVQFAKSMQTLHQLGYKVFLEIGSKPILLGMERECQLANEGMWLPSLLPGMDEWQVMLSSLGQLFVAGVKVDWSGFDRDYQRTKVALPTYPFQRERYWIDTGTIQPQKQSLPKKLEIEQQATKTSISNQNAKILQQIETAESSDAFGERSDHLTLLITYLQEQIGRILGFKGSQLPNTEQNFFEMGMDSLMLTELRNQIQTDLNLDIPINIFMEGATIVTLSTQINHQLIPINVTQTVKAESNDQFQLVNVKNSDWIEIEI
;
A
#
# COMPACT_ATOMS: atom_id res chain seq x y z
N MET A 1 17.44 -21.87 16.87
CA MET A 1 16.79 -20.57 17.10
C MET A 1 15.89 -20.25 15.90
N GLU A 2 14.77 -19.61 16.17
CA GLU A 2 13.89 -19.12 15.10
C GLU A 2 14.59 -18.02 14.29
N LYS A 3 14.47 -18.10 12.96
CA LYS A 3 15.12 -17.19 12.03
C LYS A 3 14.14 -16.09 11.60
N ILE A 4 14.65 -14.92 11.22
CA ILE A 4 13.86 -13.81 10.73
C ILE A 4 14.06 -13.65 9.22
N ALA A 5 12.98 -13.64 8.46
CA ALA A 5 12.97 -13.38 7.03
C ALA A 5 12.95 -11.88 6.74
N ILE A 6 13.73 -11.45 5.77
CA ILE A 6 13.60 -10.15 5.11
C ILE A 6 12.71 -10.38 3.89
N ILE A 7 11.50 -9.82 3.91
CA ILE A 7 10.50 -10.05 2.86
C ILE A 7 10.30 -8.84 1.96
N GLY A 8 10.83 -7.67 2.34
CA GLY A 8 10.76 -6.45 1.55
C GLY A 8 11.91 -5.50 1.87
N VAL A 9 12.33 -4.75 0.85
CA VAL A 9 13.43 -3.78 0.89
C VAL A 9 13.01 -2.51 0.16
N GLY A 10 13.21 -1.37 0.79
CA GLY A 10 13.08 -0.04 0.19
C GLY A 10 14.32 0.79 0.52
N CYS A 11 14.81 1.58 -0.43
CA CYS A 11 15.93 2.46 -0.16
C CYS A 11 15.98 3.69 -1.07
N ARG A 12 16.66 4.72 -0.58
CA ARG A 12 17.17 5.89 -1.29
C ARG A 12 18.60 6.12 -0.83
N PHE A 13 19.54 5.94 -1.71
CA PHE A 13 20.95 6.27 -1.46
C PHE A 13 21.46 7.22 -2.55
N PRO A 14 22.55 7.95 -2.33
CA PRO A 14 23.10 8.84 -3.35
C PRO A 14 23.31 8.10 -4.68
N GLY A 15 22.73 8.64 -5.76
CA GLY A 15 22.78 8.01 -7.09
C GLY A 15 21.90 6.77 -7.27
N ALA A 16 21.05 6.40 -6.27
CA ALA A 16 20.20 5.22 -6.34
C ALA A 16 18.85 5.44 -5.66
N ASP A 17 17.78 5.38 -6.44
CA ASP A 17 16.42 5.65 -5.98
C ASP A 17 15.64 4.41 -5.52
N ASN A 18 16.21 3.22 -5.66
CA ASN A 18 15.57 1.96 -5.30
C ASN A 18 16.63 0.84 -5.19
N PRO A 19 16.28 -0.37 -4.71
CA PRO A 19 17.22 -1.47 -4.57
C PRO A 19 17.91 -1.90 -5.87
N SER A 20 17.19 -1.87 -7.01
CA SER A 20 17.78 -2.25 -8.30
C SER A 20 18.86 -1.26 -8.75
N SER A 21 18.57 0.03 -8.72
CA SER A 21 19.57 1.06 -9.07
C SER A 21 20.71 1.10 -8.06
N PHE A 22 20.46 0.74 -6.80
CA PHE A 22 21.55 0.60 -5.82
C PHE A 22 22.46 -0.58 -6.14
N TRP A 23 21.92 -1.72 -6.58
CA TRP A 23 22.72 -2.83 -7.05
C TRP A 23 23.55 -2.46 -8.28
N GLU A 24 22.95 -1.82 -9.27
CA GLU A 24 23.65 -1.36 -10.47
C GLU A 24 24.82 -0.43 -10.14
N LEU A 25 24.61 0.51 -9.23
CA LEU A 25 25.65 1.40 -8.72
C LEU A 25 26.82 0.62 -8.12
N LEU A 26 26.54 -0.36 -7.27
CA LEU A 26 27.55 -1.17 -6.58
C LEU A 26 28.29 -2.08 -7.56
N ALA A 27 27.57 -2.79 -8.43
CA ALA A 27 28.14 -3.71 -9.41
C ALA A 27 29.04 -2.99 -10.43
N ASN A 28 28.69 -1.76 -10.81
CA ASN A 28 29.44 -0.94 -11.77
C ASN A 28 30.51 -0.05 -11.12
N LYS A 29 30.83 -0.23 -9.84
CA LYS A 29 31.90 0.49 -9.14
C LYS A 29 31.72 2.01 -9.13
N VAL A 30 30.50 2.50 -9.05
CA VAL A 30 30.24 3.95 -9.12
C VAL A 30 30.59 4.61 -7.80
N ASP A 31 31.39 5.69 -7.85
CA ASP A 31 31.64 6.63 -6.77
C ASP A 31 30.72 7.84 -6.94
N VAL A 32 29.79 8.03 -6.02
CA VAL A 32 28.76 9.08 -6.11
C VAL A 32 29.08 10.32 -5.30
N ILE A 33 30.28 10.39 -4.73
CA ILE A 33 30.67 11.53 -3.89
C ILE A 33 30.90 12.76 -4.76
N ARG A 34 30.24 13.84 -4.41
CA ARG A 34 30.23 15.11 -5.13
C ARG A 34 30.27 16.32 -4.21
N GLU A 35 30.60 17.48 -4.74
CA GLU A 35 30.41 18.75 -4.06
C GLU A 35 28.92 19.14 -4.03
N LEU A 36 28.49 19.75 -2.96
CA LEU A 36 27.12 20.14 -2.78
C LEU A 36 26.87 21.57 -3.29
N SER A 37 26.37 21.66 -4.52
CA SER A 37 26.01 22.96 -5.13
C SER A 37 24.54 23.35 -5.00
N SER A 38 23.66 22.46 -4.57
CA SER A 38 22.19 22.63 -4.66
C SER A 38 21.48 22.87 -3.31
N ARG A 39 22.19 22.84 -2.19
CA ARG A 39 21.60 23.10 -0.86
C ARG A 39 21.60 24.60 -0.56
N PRO A 40 20.65 25.11 0.26
CA PRO A 40 20.52 26.55 0.54
C PRO A 40 21.59 27.08 1.53
N PHE A 41 22.80 26.51 1.53
CA PHE A 41 23.94 26.97 2.32
C PHE A 41 25.06 27.41 1.40
N ASP A 42 25.76 28.46 1.79
CA ASP A 42 26.98 28.86 1.13
C ASP A 42 28.15 27.95 1.62
N TRP A 43 28.19 26.73 1.05
CA TRP A 43 29.24 25.76 1.37
C TRP A 43 30.64 26.24 0.99
N ASP A 44 30.78 27.02 -0.08
CA ASP A 44 32.06 27.55 -0.54
C ASP A 44 32.65 28.47 0.48
N SER A 45 31.84 29.30 1.13
CA SER A 45 32.30 30.19 2.21
C SER A 45 32.77 29.43 3.47
N LEU A 46 32.31 28.16 3.64
CA LEU A 46 32.66 27.31 4.79
C LEU A 46 33.91 26.48 4.54
N HIS A 47 34.42 26.40 3.29
CA HIS A 47 35.54 25.55 2.94
C HIS A 47 36.88 26.22 3.27
N GLU A 48 37.82 25.45 3.87
CA GLU A 48 39.19 25.86 4.11
C GLU A 48 40.14 24.66 3.93
N HIS A 49 41.13 24.83 3.04
CA HIS A 49 42.15 23.81 2.76
C HIS A 49 43.24 23.69 3.87
N SER A 50 42.86 23.76 5.10
CA SER A 50 43.78 23.61 6.24
C SER A 50 43.62 22.22 6.88
N VAL A 51 44.73 21.69 7.45
CA VAL A 51 44.68 20.41 8.20
C VAL A 51 43.77 20.55 9.41
N VAL A 52 43.80 21.69 10.07
CA VAL A 52 42.85 22.07 11.11
C VAL A 52 42.21 23.39 10.67
N PRO A 53 40.96 23.37 10.17
CA PRO A 53 40.30 24.58 9.71
C PRO A 53 40.14 25.60 10.83
N THR A 54 40.05 26.88 10.47
CA THR A 54 39.69 27.94 11.43
C THR A 54 38.26 27.76 11.93
N THR A 55 37.96 28.36 13.08
CA THR A 55 36.62 28.28 13.69
C THR A 55 35.53 28.63 12.68
N GLY A 56 34.52 27.77 12.56
CA GLY A 56 33.41 27.93 11.60
C GLY A 56 33.70 27.43 10.17
N LYS A 57 34.86 26.82 9.92
CA LYS A 57 35.22 26.25 8.61
C LYS A 57 35.31 24.74 8.62
N SER A 58 35.22 24.13 7.43
CA SER A 58 35.38 22.68 7.19
C SER A 58 36.47 22.42 6.16
N LYS A 59 37.24 21.35 6.34
CA LYS A 59 38.26 20.92 5.37
C LYS A 59 37.74 20.21 4.13
N SER A 60 36.47 19.83 4.13
CA SER A 60 35.80 19.22 2.97
C SER A 60 34.35 19.64 2.92
N ILE A 61 33.87 19.91 1.70
CA ILE A 61 32.46 20.22 1.35
C ILE A 61 31.86 19.12 0.49
N LYS A 62 32.56 18.00 0.32
CA LYS A 62 32.08 16.83 -0.45
C LYS A 62 31.24 15.92 0.42
N GLY A 63 30.33 15.19 -0.22
CA GLY A 63 29.46 14.23 0.42
C GLY A 63 28.74 13.32 -0.56
N GLY A 64 28.16 12.27 -0.03
CA GLY A 64 27.15 11.47 -0.74
C GLY A 64 25.79 12.08 -0.48
N PHE A 65 25.25 12.86 -1.43
CA PHE A 65 24.02 13.60 -1.27
C PHE A 65 22.89 13.05 -2.10
N LEU A 66 21.68 12.98 -1.50
CA LEU A 66 20.44 12.71 -2.21
C LEU A 66 20.00 13.94 -3.00
N GLU A 67 19.34 13.69 -4.12
CA GLU A 67 18.68 14.74 -4.89
C GLU A 67 17.27 15.00 -4.34
N GLN A 68 16.78 16.23 -4.51
CA GLN A 68 15.38 16.59 -4.27
C GLN A 68 14.85 16.22 -2.85
N VAL A 69 15.66 16.36 -1.80
CA VAL A 69 15.23 16.06 -0.42
C VAL A 69 14.10 16.96 0.07
N GLU A 70 13.89 18.12 -0.56
CA GLU A 70 12.79 19.05 -0.33
C GLU A 70 11.48 18.64 -1.02
N TYR A 71 11.50 17.62 -1.88
CA TYR A 71 10.31 17.14 -2.61
C TYR A 71 9.62 16.00 -1.87
N PHE A 72 8.28 16.02 -1.88
CA PHE A 72 7.42 15.06 -1.19
C PHE A 72 6.04 15.02 -1.85
N ASP A 73 5.32 13.90 -1.73
CA ASP A 73 3.91 13.78 -2.12
C ASP A 73 3.00 13.78 -0.87
N PRO A 74 2.64 14.96 -0.32
CA PRO A 74 1.81 15.04 0.88
C PRO A 74 0.37 14.57 0.62
N ASN A 75 -0.15 14.75 -0.60
CA ASN A 75 -1.50 14.33 -0.96
C ASN A 75 -1.66 12.81 -0.88
N PHE A 76 -0.60 12.08 -1.20
CA PHE A 76 -0.61 10.63 -1.04
C PHE A 76 -0.79 10.22 0.42
N PHE A 77 -0.16 10.92 1.34
CA PHE A 77 -0.20 10.63 2.78
C PHE A 77 -1.28 11.41 3.54
N GLN A 78 -2.14 12.17 2.84
CA GLN A 78 -3.19 13.02 3.44
C GLN A 78 -2.61 14.04 4.42
N ILE A 79 -1.46 14.59 4.09
CA ILE A 79 -0.77 15.64 4.85
C ILE A 79 -1.02 16.98 4.15
N SER A 80 -1.39 18.00 4.92
CA SER A 80 -1.60 19.32 4.34
C SER A 80 -0.30 19.96 3.87
N PRO A 81 -0.32 20.84 2.86
CA PRO A 81 0.83 21.60 2.41
C PRO A 81 1.53 22.38 3.54
N ARG A 82 0.73 22.99 4.42
CA ARG A 82 1.23 23.76 5.59
C ARG A 82 2.00 22.88 6.59
N GLU A 83 1.51 21.67 6.84
CA GLU A 83 2.21 20.70 7.69
C GLU A 83 3.45 20.17 6.97
N ALA A 84 3.34 19.82 5.68
CA ALA A 84 4.42 19.27 4.88
C ALA A 84 5.68 20.17 4.89
N GLU A 85 5.51 21.49 4.86
CA GLU A 85 6.63 22.46 4.97
C GLU A 85 7.35 22.39 6.31
N ARG A 86 6.68 21.96 7.39
CA ARG A 86 7.23 21.93 8.77
C ARG A 86 7.78 20.56 9.18
N ILE A 87 7.46 19.52 8.42
CA ILE A 87 7.95 18.15 8.65
C ILE A 87 9.41 18.06 8.18
N ASP A 88 10.26 17.51 9.03
CA ASP A 88 11.65 17.19 8.69
C ASP A 88 11.68 16.32 7.40
N PRO A 89 12.45 16.69 6.39
CA PRO A 89 12.63 15.87 5.19
C PRO A 89 12.98 14.42 5.46
N GLN A 90 13.61 14.09 6.59
CA GLN A 90 13.86 12.69 6.99
C GLN A 90 12.55 11.92 7.22
N GLN A 91 11.53 12.54 7.86
CA GLN A 91 10.22 11.91 8.04
C GLN A 91 9.53 11.69 6.69
N ARG A 92 9.58 12.70 5.79
CA ARG A 92 8.95 12.63 4.46
C ARG A 92 9.56 11.52 3.61
N LEU A 93 10.89 11.49 3.54
CA LEU A 93 11.63 10.47 2.79
C LEU A 93 11.33 9.06 3.32
N LEU A 94 11.27 8.92 4.63
CA LEU A 94 11.03 7.63 5.28
C LEU A 94 9.61 7.12 5.03
N LEU A 95 8.60 7.99 4.98
CA LEU A 95 7.23 7.60 4.62
C LEU A 95 7.17 6.95 3.23
N GLU A 96 7.83 7.57 2.25
CA GLU A 96 7.85 7.04 0.89
C GLU A 96 8.64 5.73 0.80
N VAL A 97 9.82 5.65 1.41
CA VAL A 97 10.67 4.45 1.39
C VAL A 97 10.03 3.28 2.15
N ALA A 98 9.35 3.56 3.28
CA ALA A 98 8.61 2.53 4.01
C ALA A 98 7.42 1.99 3.19
N TRP A 99 6.67 2.86 2.53
CA TRP A 99 5.61 2.44 1.61
C TRP A 99 6.14 1.54 0.50
N GLU A 100 7.22 1.95 -0.15
CA GLU A 100 7.87 1.16 -1.20
C GLU A 100 8.40 -0.18 -0.69
N SER A 101 8.92 -0.24 0.54
CA SER A 101 9.37 -1.50 1.15
C SER A 101 8.22 -2.48 1.37
N LEU A 102 7.04 -1.99 1.77
CA LEU A 102 5.82 -2.79 1.92
C LEU A 102 5.30 -3.27 0.56
N GLU A 103 5.28 -2.41 -0.45
CA GLU A 103 4.93 -2.83 -1.82
C GLU A 103 5.94 -3.84 -2.38
N ASN A 104 7.23 -3.71 -2.07
CA ASN A 104 8.26 -4.67 -2.44
C ASN A 104 8.06 -6.03 -1.75
N ALA A 105 7.55 -6.02 -0.51
CA ALA A 105 7.15 -7.22 0.22
C ALA A 105 5.84 -7.84 -0.31
N GLY A 106 5.09 -7.13 -1.15
CA GLY A 106 3.76 -7.55 -1.57
C GLY A 106 2.76 -7.56 -0.42
N ILE A 107 2.82 -6.55 0.46
CA ILE A 107 1.91 -6.34 1.59
C ILE A 107 1.04 -5.12 1.32
N LEU A 108 -0.26 -5.23 1.63
CA LEU A 108 -1.24 -4.16 1.50
C LEU A 108 -1.22 -3.25 2.74
N PRO A 109 -0.63 -2.04 2.67
CA PRO A 109 -0.52 -1.20 3.86
C PRO A 109 -1.87 -0.82 4.49
N SER A 110 -2.88 -0.56 3.65
CA SER A 110 -4.17 -0.04 4.10
C SER A 110 -5.13 -1.09 4.66
N THR A 111 -4.97 -2.36 4.31
CA THR A 111 -5.92 -3.42 4.68
C THR A 111 -5.32 -4.54 5.51
N GLU A 112 -4.07 -4.93 5.24
CA GLU A 112 -3.42 -6.03 5.96
C GLU A 112 -2.74 -5.56 7.25
N LEU A 113 -2.25 -4.31 7.29
CA LEU A 113 -1.49 -3.79 8.42
C LEU A 113 -2.32 -2.98 9.42
N SER A 114 -3.43 -2.39 8.98
CA SER A 114 -4.26 -1.53 9.83
C SER A 114 -4.76 -2.28 11.07
N GLY A 115 -4.46 -1.75 12.25
CA GLY A 115 -4.85 -2.35 13.55
C GLY A 115 -3.99 -3.54 13.99
N THR A 116 -2.90 -3.86 13.30
CA THR A 116 -2.04 -5.00 13.63
C THR A 116 -0.91 -4.64 14.59
N GLN A 117 -0.35 -5.67 15.25
CA GLN A 117 0.87 -5.56 16.07
C GLN A 117 2.12 -5.50 15.19
N THR A 118 2.14 -4.54 14.25
CA THR A 118 3.32 -4.26 13.42
C THR A 118 4.22 -3.26 14.13
N GLY A 119 5.48 -3.65 14.38
CA GLY A 119 6.49 -2.81 15.02
C GLY A 119 7.21 -1.90 14.04
N VAL A 120 7.66 -0.72 14.50
CA VAL A 120 8.47 0.24 13.75
C VAL A 120 9.72 0.58 14.53
N PHE A 121 10.89 0.22 14.01
CA PHE A 121 12.20 0.41 14.65
C PHE A 121 13.15 1.15 13.70
N LEU A 122 13.47 2.40 13.99
CA LEU A 122 14.21 3.26 13.07
C LEU A 122 15.42 3.91 13.72
N GLY A 123 16.54 3.95 12.99
CA GLY A 123 17.74 4.69 13.37
C GLY A 123 17.69 6.12 12.80
N ALA A 124 17.81 7.13 13.65
CA ALA A 124 17.95 8.52 13.24
C ALA A 124 18.70 9.31 14.33
N THR A 125 19.56 10.23 13.93
CA THR A 125 20.40 11.02 14.85
C THR A 125 20.36 12.52 14.56
N ASN A 126 20.22 12.94 13.31
CA ASN A 126 20.31 14.32 12.90
C ASN A 126 19.03 15.10 13.15
N TYR A 127 19.18 16.30 13.69
CA TYR A 127 18.11 17.26 14.01
C TYR A 127 18.25 18.57 13.22
N ASP A 128 18.88 18.50 12.06
CA ASP A 128 19.26 19.67 11.26
C ASP A 128 18.07 20.56 10.90
N TYR A 129 16.92 19.96 10.52
CA TYR A 129 15.73 20.72 10.14
C TYR A 129 15.14 21.51 11.33
N GLY A 130 15.21 20.95 12.54
CA GLY A 130 14.85 21.67 13.75
C GLY A 130 15.73 22.89 14.01
N VAL A 131 17.04 22.78 13.73
CA VAL A 131 17.98 23.90 13.82
C VAL A 131 17.63 24.99 12.79
N ILE A 132 17.27 24.61 11.56
CA ILE A 132 16.86 25.55 10.51
C ILE A 132 15.59 26.29 10.94
N LEU A 133 14.56 25.55 11.39
CA LEU A 133 13.31 26.13 11.87
C LEU A 133 13.48 27.06 13.06
N ALA A 134 14.37 26.72 14.00
CA ALA A 134 14.65 27.56 15.18
C ALA A 134 15.28 28.93 14.84
N LYS A 135 16.05 29.02 13.74
CA LYS A 135 16.61 30.28 13.24
C LYS A 135 15.53 31.26 12.73
N GLU A 136 14.33 30.76 12.45
CA GLU A 136 13.17 31.54 11.95
C GLU A 136 12.14 31.86 13.05
N ASN A 137 12.56 32.30 14.21
CA ASN A 137 11.76 32.52 15.43
C ASN A 137 10.37 33.17 15.22
N ALA A 138 10.17 33.96 14.18
CA ALA A 138 8.89 34.65 13.93
C ALA A 138 7.76 33.76 13.40
N GLN A 139 8.03 32.49 13.04
CA GLN A 139 7.09 31.58 12.38
C GLN A 139 6.84 30.24 13.13
N ILE A 140 7.24 30.16 14.39
CA ILE A 140 7.00 28.95 15.20
C ILE A 140 5.48 28.73 15.34
N ASN A 141 5.03 27.52 14.98
CA ASN A 141 3.63 27.09 15.13
C ASN A 141 3.55 25.68 15.72
N ALA A 142 2.35 25.16 15.92
CA ALA A 142 2.12 23.84 16.51
C ALA A 142 2.78 22.68 15.74
N TYR A 143 2.97 22.81 14.43
CA TYR A 143 3.61 21.78 13.61
C TYR A 143 5.11 21.66 13.78
N ASN A 144 5.78 22.68 14.34
CA ASN A 144 7.23 22.60 14.56
C ASN A 144 7.59 21.46 15.54
N ALA A 145 6.81 21.24 16.59
CA ALA A 145 7.08 20.21 17.58
C ALA A 145 6.96 18.79 16.96
N VAL A 146 5.85 18.50 16.29
CA VAL A 146 5.61 17.18 15.67
C VAL A 146 6.41 17.00 14.37
N GLY A 147 6.76 18.07 13.70
CA GLY A 147 7.56 18.05 12.47
C GLY A 147 9.03 17.73 12.69
N THR A 148 9.61 18.08 13.84
CA THR A 148 11.06 17.98 14.08
C THR A 148 11.48 17.01 15.17
N SER A 149 10.56 16.53 16.01
CA SER A 149 10.87 15.54 17.05
C SER A 149 11.31 14.21 16.44
N LEU A 150 12.47 13.69 16.86
CA LEU A 150 13.01 12.42 16.36
C LEU A 150 12.05 11.25 16.62
N GLY A 151 11.39 11.18 17.79
CA GLY A 151 10.44 10.12 18.09
C GLY A 151 9.27 10.06 17.11
N ILE A 152 8.84 11.20 16.56
CA ILE A 152 7.73 11.26 15.59
C ILE A 152 8.10 10.63 14.24
N ILE A 153 9.38 10.46 13.92
CA ILE A 153 9.82 9.76 12.69
C ILE A 153 9.18 8.37 12.59
N ALA A 154 9.23 7.58 13.67
CA ALA A 154 8.60 6.26 13.71
C ALA A 154 7.08 6.35 13.94
N ASN A 155 6.66 7.24 14.86
CA ASN A 155 5.26 7.33 15.27
C ASN A 155 4.35 7.84 14.15
N ARG A 156 4.83 8.73 13.26
CA ARG A 156 4.07 9.19 12.09
C ARG A 156 3.76 8.04 11.13
N LEU A 157 4.73 7.14 10.91
CA LEU A 157 4.51 5.96 10.10
C LEU A 157 3.46 5.04 10.74
N SER A 158 3.58 4.80 12.06
CA SER A 158 2.58 4.02 12.81
C SER A 158 1.19 4.67 12.76
N TYR A 159 1.10 5.98 12.91
CA TYR A 159 -0.15 6.72 12.80
C TYR A 159 -0.81 6.60 11.42
N LEU A 160 -0.06 6.89 10.35
CA LEU A 160 -0.59 6.89 8.98
C LEU A 160 -1.01 5.49 8.49
N LEU A 161 -0.36 4.44 8.98
CA LEU A 161 -0.67 3.04 8.62
C LEU A 161 -1.51 2.33 9.69
N ASN A 162 -1.91 3.04 10.77
CA ASN A 162 -2.67 2.49 11.91
C ASN A 162 -2.00 1.24 12.50
N LEU A 163 -0.68 1.31 12.77
CA LEU A 163 0.09 0.22 13.36
C LEU A 163 0.06 0.31 14.88
N GLN A 164 -0.12 -0.81 15.58
CA GLN A 164 -0.29 -0.87 17.03
C GLN A 164 0.86 -1.56 17.77
N GLY A 165 1.89 -2.03 17.06
CA GLY A 165 3.10 -2.57 17.66
C GLY A 165 4.05 -1.49 18.21
N PRO A 166 5.16 -1.88 18.87
CA PRO A 166 6.17 -0.94 19.35
C PRO A 166 6.68 0.00 18.26
N SER A 167 6.81 1.30 18.57
CA SER A 167 7.21 2.33 17.60
C SER A 167 8.30 3.20 18.21
N LEU A 168 9.56 2.99 17.78
CA LEU A 168 10.76 3.50 18.43
C LEU A 168 11.73 4.12 17.42
N VAL A 169 12.35 5.24 17.81
CA VAL A 169 13.56 5.77 17.17
C VAL A 169 14.76 5.51 18.09
N ILE A 170 15.84 5.04 17.49
CA ILE A 170 17.06 4.64 18.16
C ILE A 170 18.20 5.51 17.69
N ASP A 171 18.88 6.16 18.62
CA ASP A 171 20.10 6.91 18.40
C ASP A 171 21.28 6.25 19.15
N THR A 172 22.12 5.59 18.39
CA THR A 172 23.41 5.05 18.81
C THR A 172 24.51 5.47 17.81
N ALA A 173 24.34 6.65 17.22
CA ALA A 173 25.18 7.20 16.15
C ALA A 173 25.28 6.24 14.95
N CYS A 174 26.49 5.89 14.48
CA CYS A 174 26.68 5.10 13.26
C CYS A 174 26.10 3.68 13.33
N SER A 175 25.75 3.15 14.49
CA SER A 175 25.15 1.83 14.66
C SER A 175 23.62 1.84 14.72
N SER A 176 22.99 3.01 14.73
CA SER A 176 21.56 3.21 15.01
C SER A 176 20.64 2.28 14.21
N SER A 177 20.76 2.22 12.89
CA SER A 177 19.89 1.38 12.06
C SER A 177 20.15 -0.11 12.24
N LEU A 178 21.38 -0.54 12.53
CA LEU A 178 21.64 -1.96 12.78
C LEU A 178 21.18 -2.39 14.18
N VAL A 179 21.22 -1.49 15.16
CA VAL A 179 20.60 -1.67 16.49
C VAL A 179 19.08 -1.73 16.35
N ALA A 180 18.48 -0.89 15.50
CA ALA A 180 17.06 -0.93 15.19
C ALA A 180 16.64 -2.29 14.61
N ILE A 181 17.41 -2.84 13.67
CA ILE A 181 17.23 -4.20 13.13
C ILE A 181 17.29 -5.25 14.26
N HIS A 182 18.27 -5.13 15.16
CA HIS A 182 18.39 -6.06 16.28
C HIS A 182 17.13 -6.06 17.16
N TYR A 183 16.62 -4.90 17.57
CA TYR A 183 15.43 -4.80 18.41
C TYR A 183 14.16 -5.22 17.66
N ALA A 184 14.05 -4.94 16.37
CA ALA A 184 12.97 -5.49 15.54
C ALA A 184 12.96 -7.02 15.52
N CYS A 185 14.15 -7.65 15.39
CA CYS A 185 14.28 -9.11 15.50
C CYS A 185 13.85 -9.61 16.89
N GLN A 186 14.25 -8.92 17.98
CA GLN A 186 13.84 -9.31 19.33
C GLN A 186 12.32 -9.19 19.52
N SER A 187 11.69 -8.13 19.04
CA SER A 187 10.24 -7.94 19.11
C SER A 187 9.46 -9.03 18.36
N LEU A 188 9.96 -9.48 17.20
CA LEU A 188 9.39 -10.62 16.46
C LEU A 188 9.57 -11.95 17.22
N LEU A 189 10.76 -12.18 17.81
CA LEU A 189 11.06 -13.41 18.55
C LEU A 189 10.31 -13.50 19.90
N SER A 190 10.06 -12.36 20.56
CA SER A 190 9.27 -12.30 21.79
C SER A 190 7.76 -12.39 21.56
N GLY A 191 7.32 -12.19 20.30
CA GLY A 191 5.90 -12.17 19.94
C GLY A 191 5.19 -10.84 20.20
N GLU A 192 5.91 -9.78 20.58
CA GLU A 192 5.35 -8.42 20.67
C GLU A 192 4.92 -7.87 19.31
N SER A 193 5.62 -8.28 18.25
CA SER A 193 5.27 -7.93 16.88
C SER A 193 5.10 -9.17 16.02
N ASN A 194 4.22 -9.07 15.01
CA ASN A 194 4.06 -10.11 13.99
C ASN A 194 4.78 -9.77 12.68
N LEU A 195 5.01 -8.48 12.46
CA LEU A 195 5.76 -7.92 11.35
C LEU A 195 6.48 -6.68 11.88
N CYS A 196 7.67 -6.35 11.34
CA CYS A 196 8.38 -5.14 11.69
C CYS A 196 8.86 -4.38 10.44
N LEU A 197 8.75 -3.06 10.49
CA LEU A 197 9.47 -2.12 9.64
C LEU A 197 10.72 -1.69 10.39
N ALA A 198 11.90 -1.96 9.83
CA ALA A 198 13.15 -1.64 10.50
C ALA A 198 14.16 -1.00 9.53
N GLY A 199 14.91 -0.01 9.99
CA GLY A 199 15.83 0.69 9.11
C GLY A 199 16.42 1.94 9.72
N GLY A 200 16.69 2.93 8.86
CA GLY A 200 17.22 4.23 9.33
C GLY A 200 17.30 5.26 8.21
N VAL A 201 17.43 6.50 8.61
CA VAL A 201 17.50 7.66 7.73
C VAL A 201 18.56 8.63 8.22
N ASN A 202 19.22 9.30 7.29
CA ASN A 202 20.18 10.35 7.53
C ASN A 202 20.17 11.37 6.41
N LEU A 203 19.96 12.64 6.73
CA LEU A 203 20.11 13.77 5.82
C LEU A 203 21.05 14.82 6.42
N ILE A 204 21.74 15.56 5.56
CA ILE A 204 22.66 16.64 5.91
C ILE A 204 22.04 17.95 5.44
N LEU A 205 21.29 18.60 6.32
CA LEU A 205 20.51 19.78 6.01
C LEU A 205 21.12 21.07 6.60
N SER A 206 22.13 20.93 7.46
CA SER A 206 22.86 22.04 8.07
C SER A 206 24.37 21.78 8.09
N SER A 207 25.15 22.84 8.26
CA SER A 207 26.64 22.78 8.24
C SER A 207 27.27 22.45 9.58
N GLU A 208 26.55 22.62 10.69
CA GLU A 208 27.10 22.60 12.05
C GLU A 208 27.77 21.27 12.39
N ALA A 209 27.14 20.16 12.08
CA ALA A 209 27.73 18.84 12.31
C ALA A 209 28.98 18.61 11.43
N THR A 210 28.94 19.04 10.17
CA THR A 210 30.10 18.93 9.26
C THR A 210 31.28 19.71 9.76
N ILE A 211 31.09 20.95 10.24
CA ILE A 211 32.14 21.80 10.84
C ILE A 211 32.70 21.11 12.09
N SER A 212 31.84 20.65 13.00
CA SER A 212 32.25 19.97 14.23
C SER A 212 33.10 18.72 13.97
N LEU A 213 32.64 17.85 13.03
CA LEU A 213 33.37 16.62 12.64
C LEU A 213 34.71 16.94 11.94
N SER A 214 34.76 18.03 11.18
CA SER A 214 35.98 18.51 10.56
C SER A 214 37.02 18.99 11.61
N HIS A 215 36.58 19.73 12.63
CA HIS A 215 37.43 20.12 13.77
C HIS A 215 37.91 18.93 14.60
N ALA A 216 37.04 17.89 14.74
CA ALA A 216 37.42 16.61 15.37
C ALA A 216 38.37 15.76 14.51
N GLN A 217 38.79 16.25 13.35
CA GLN A 217 39.66 15.56 12.38
C GLN A 217 39.15 14.18 11.93
N MET A 218 37.81 14.00 11.90
CA MET A 218 37.17 12.76 11.49
C MET A 218 36.91 12.70 9.98
N MET A 219 37.01 13.83 9.27
CA MET A 219 36.68 13.92 7.84
C MET A 219 37.94 13.85 6.95
N ALA A 220 37.79 13.12 5.84
CA ALA A 220 38.79 13.02 4.79
C ALA A 220 38.95 14.34 4.03
N ALA A 221 40.17 14.79 3.80
CA ALA A 221 40.44 16.06 3.12
C ALA A 221 40.03 16.03 1.63
N ASP A 222 40.19 14.89 0.95
CA ASP A 222 39.82 14.70 -0.46
C ASP A 222 38.35 14.33 -0.65
N GLY A 223 37.61 14.14 0.47
CA GLY A 223 36.19 13.75 0.44
C GLY A 223 35.96 12.30 -0.01
N ARG A 224 36.84 11.37 0.32
CA ARG A 224 36.68 9.95 0.01
C ARG A 224 36.88 9.06 1.22
N CYS A 225 36.06 8.05 1.38
CA CYS A 225 36.28 6.96 2.34
C CYS A 225 37.31 5.98 1.72
N LYS A 226 38.61 6.21 2.03
CA LYS A 226 39.69 5.32 1.59
C LYS A 226 39.86 4.16 2.58
N THR A 227 38.78 3.36 2.72
CA THR A 227 38.72 2.27 3.70
C THR A 227 39.79 1.24 3.42
N PHE A 228 40.55 0.84 4.45
CA PHE A 228 41.67 -0.09 4.44
C PHE A 228 42.94 0.41 3.75
N ASP A 229 42.93 1.58 3.11
CA ASP A 229 44.07 2.14 2.42
C ASP A 229 45.10 2.79 3.39
N ALA A 230 46.38 2.76 3.03
CA ALA A 230 47.44 3.41 3.79
C ALA A 230 47.25 4.93 3.89
N ALA A 231 46.55 5.56 2.94
CA ALA A 231 46.21 6.96 2.92
C ALA A 231 44.89 7.31 3.61
N ALA A 232 44.33 6.39 4.37
CA ALA A 232 43.09 6.61 5.13
C ALA A 232 43.31 7.75 6.14
N ASP A 233 42.49 8.80 6.06
CA ASP A 233 42.60 10.04 6.85
C ASP A 233 41.26 10.53 7.43
N GLY A 234 40.21 9.70 7.35
CA GLY A 234 38.86 10.00 7.81
C GLY A 234 37.80 9.60 6.77
N TYR A 235 36.54 9.87 7.09
CA TYR A 235 35.42 9.56 6.22
C TYR A 235 34.86 10.79 5.51
N VAL A 236 34.01 10.57 4.53
CA VAL A 236 33.14 11.59 3.94
C VAL A 236 31.70 11.30 4.38
N ARG A 237 30.98 12.36 4.78
CA ARG A 237 29.54 12.20 5.17
C ARG A 237 28.68 11.80 3.98
N GLY A 238 27.62 11.08 4.25
CA GLY A 238 26.62 10.69 3.26
C GLY A 238 25.19 10.72 3.81
N GLU A 239 24.28 10.90 2.91
CA GLU A 239 22.84 10.81 3.17
C GLU A 239 22.30 9.42 2.81
N GLY A 240 21.08 9.13 3.22
CA GLY A 240 20.40 7.92 2.79
C GLY A 240 19.24 7.53 3.68
N CYS A 241 18.39 6.68 3.13
CA CYS A 241 17.27 6.04 3.83
C CYS A 241 17.16 4.61 3.36
N GLY A 242 16.98 3.68 4.30
CA GLY A 242 16.69 2.30 4.01
C GLY A 242 15.72 1.71 5.01
N VAL A 243 14.77 0.91 4.52
CA VAL A 243 13.77 0.20 5.33
C VAL A 243 13.66 -1.22 4.82
N VAL A 244 13.66 -2.17 5.75
CA VAL A 244 13.37 -3.58 5.48
C VAL A 244 12.13 -4.02 6.23
N VAL A 245 11.38 -4.92 5.60
CA VAL A 245 10.20 -5.58 6.19
C VAL A 245 10.63 -6.92 6.72
N LEU A 246 10.46 -7.13 8.03
CA LEU A 246 10.92 -8.32 8.76
C LEU A 246 9.73 -9.12 9.27
N LYS A 247 9.83 -10.45 9.16
CA LYS A 247 8.83 -11.41 9.63
C LYS A 247 9.51 -12.68 10.12
N ARG A 248 8.90 -13.41 11.06
CA ARG A 248 9.42 -14.75 11.42
C ARG A 248 9.47 -15.63 10.17
N LEU A 249 10.54 -16.39 9.99
CA LEU A 249 10.74 -17.22 8.79
C LEU A 249 9.60 -18.23 8.60
N ALA A 250 9.13 -18.85 9.70
CA ALA A 250 8.03 -19.81 9.64
C ALA A 250 6.73 -19.15 9.13
N ASP A 251 6.44 -17.94 9.58
CA ASP A 251 5.29 -17.17 9.12
C ASP A 251 5.43 -16.75 7.65
N ALA A 252 6.60 -16.28 7.25
CA ALA A 252 6.87 -15.89 5.87
C ALA A 252 6.72 -17.04 4.87
N LEU A 253 7.20 -18.24 5.24
CA LEU A 253 7.04 -19.46 4.45
C LEU A 253 5.57 -19.91 4.37
N ARG A 254 4.84 -19.87 5.47
CA ARG A 254 3.41 -20.21 5.51
C ARG A 254 2.58 -19.27 4.63
N ASP A 255 2.90 -17.97 4.66
CA ASP A 255 2.15 -16.92 3.99
C ASP A 255 2.60 -16.71 2.52
N GLY A 256 3.59 -17.50 2.05
CA GLY A 256 4.10 -17.44 0.68
C GLY A 256 4.79 -16.13 0.33
N ASP A 257 5.42 -15.46 1.31
CA ASP A 257 6.10 -14.19 1.10
C ASP A 257 7.37 -14.35 0.26
N ASN A 258 7.75 -13.28 -0.46
CA ASN A 258 9.01 -13.23 -1.21
C ASN A 258 10.19 -13.02 -0.26
N ILE A 259 10.82 -14.10 0.19
CA ILE A 259 11.97 -14.05 1.08
C ILE A 259 13.20 -13.61 0.31
N GLN A 260 13.79 -12.46 0.67
CA GLN A 260 14.93 -11.84 0.01
C GLN A 260 16.26 -12.15 0.69
N GLY A 261 16.21 -12.53 1.96
CA GLY A 261 17.32 -12.94 2.79
C GLY A 261 16.84 -13.34 4.17
N ILE A 262 17.73 -13.92 4.97
CA ILE A 262 17.40 -14.39 6.32
C ILE A 262 18.40 -13.81 7.32
N ILE A 263 17.91 -13.22 8.40
CA ILE A 263 18.71 -12.87 9.58
C ILE A 263 18.76 -14.09 10.48
N ARG A 264 19.95 -14.68 10.57
CA ARG A 264 20.23 -15.86 11.41
C ARG A 264 20.40 -15.51 12.87
N GLY A 265 21.02 -14.37 13.13
CA GLY A 265 21.28 -13.87 14.48
C GLY A 265 21.85 -12.46 14.48
N SER A 266 21.70 -11.78 15.59
CA SER A 266 22.22 -10.42 15.78
C SER A 266 22.65 -10.20 17.22
N ALA A 267 23.61 -9.33 17.43
CA ALA A 267 24.09 -8.95 18.76
C ALA A 267 24.41 -7.46 18.83
N VAL A 268 24.24 -6.90 20.00
CA VAL A 268 24.59 -5.52 20.37
C VAL A 268 25.38 -5.56 21.69
N ASN A 269 26.44 -4.77 21.79
CA ASN A 269 27.16 -4.56 23.04
C ASN A 269 27.71 -3.12 23.12
N GLN A 270 28.41 -2.80 24.21
CA GLN A 270 29.05 -1.50 24.45
C GLN A 270 30.56 -1.69 24.70
N ASN A 271 31.37 -0.70 24.30
CA ASN A 271 32.83 -0.69 24.55
C ASN A 271 33.17 -0.67 26.04
N GLY A 272 32.29 -0.10 26.87
CA GLY A 272 32.63 0.19 28.27
C GLY A 272 33.77 1.21 28.38
N LEU A 273 34.59 1.11 29.41
CA LEU A 273 35.76 1.93 29.57
C LEU A 273 36.82 1.56 28.51
N SER A 274 37.10 2.51 27.61
CA SER A 274 38.14 2.40 26.60
C SER A 274 39.14 3.56 26.70
N ASN A 275 40.07 3.68 25.75
CA ASN A 275 41.10 4.75 25.76
C ASN A 275 40.51 6.16 25.55
N GLY A 276 39.24 6.27 25.31
CA GLY A 276 38.47 7.53 25.11
C GLY A 276 37.03 7.19 24.69
N LEU A 277 36.08 8.13 24.89
CA LEU A 277 34.67 7.95 24.59
C LEU A 277 34.44 7.48 23.15
N THR A 278 35.20 8.04 22.22
CA THR A 278 35.06 7.77 20.76
C THR A 278 36.08 6.74 20.24
N ALA A 279 36.93 6.18 21.13
CA ALA A 279 37.97 5.26 20.73
C ALA A 279 37.39 3.83 20.44
N PRO A 280 37.70 3.23 19.29
CA PRO A 280 37.28 1.86 18.99
C PRO A 280 37.92 0.86 19.96
N ASN A 281 37.19 -0.23 20.27
CA ASN A 281 37.61 -1.26 21.22
C ASN A 281 37.59 -2.65 20.55
N GLY A 282 38.77 -3.17 20.19
CA GLY A 282 38.89 -4.46 19.51
C GLY A 282 38.28 -5.66 20.26
N PRO A 283 38.56 -5.83 21.57
CA PRO A 283 37.89 -6.87 22.38
C PRO A 283 36.35 -6.82 22.33
N SER A 284 35.73 -5.64 22.41
CA SER A 284 34.28 -5.47 22.33
C SER A 284 33.75 -5.80 20.94
N GLN A 285 34.46 -5.42 19.87
CA GLN A 285 34.13 -5.82 18.51
C GLN A 285 34.18 -7.34 18.33
N GLN A 286 35.22 -8.00 18.83
CA GLN A 286 35.31 -9.47 18.78
C GLN A 286 34.17 -10.12 19.58
N ALA A 287 33.83 -9.58 20.74
CA ALA A 287 32.76 -10.09 21.58
C ALA A 287 31.40 -10.01 20.88
N VAL A 288 31.02 -8.88 20.26
CA VAL A 288 29.74 -8.74 19.56
C VAL A 288 29.64 -9.67 18.35
N ILE A 289 30.74 -9.86 17.60
CA ILE A 289 30.78 -10.79 16.46
C ILE A 289 30.58 -12.22 16.95
N ARG A 290 31.30 -12.67 17.99
CA ARG A 290 31.14 -14.03 18.57
C ARG A 290 29.72 -14.25 19.11
N GLN A 291 29.12 -13.24 19.76
CA GLN A 291 27.75 -13.32 20.25
C GLN A 291 26.74 -13.47 19.11
N ALA A 292 26.90 -12.72 18.02
CA ALA A 292 26.04 -12.83 16.85
C ALA A 292 26.16 -14.21 16.18
N LEU A 293 27.37 -14.73 16.00
CA LEU A 293 27.65 -16.08 15.48
C LEU A 293 27.02 -17.16 16.37
N ALA A 294 27.19 -17.05 17.69
CA ALA A 294 26.62 -18.01 18.64
C ALA A 294 25.08 -18.02 18.56
N LYS A 295 24.44 -16.83 18.54
CA LYS A 295 22.98 -16.71 18.36
C LYS A 295 22.51 -17.22 16.99
N ALA A 296 23.32 -17.06 15.95
CA ALA A 296 23.03 -17.59 14.62
C ALA A 296 23.21 -19.11 14.51
N GLY A 297 23.90 -19.75 15.45
CA GLY A 297 24.33 -21.16 15.34
C GLY A 297 25.29 -21.39 14.16
N VAL A 298 26.16 -20.43 13.87
CA VAL A 298 27.06 -20.41 12.72
C VAL A 298 28.52 -20.42 13.19
N LYS A 299 29.34 -21.26 12.58
CA LYS A 299 30.79 -21.30 12.85
C LYS A 299 31.47 -20.12 12.16
N PRO A 300 32.51 -19.49 12.76
CA PRO A 300 33.22 -18.38 12.14
C PRO A 300 33.72 -18.69 10.72
N SER A 301 34.16 -19.94 10.47
CA SER A 301 34.67 -20.38 9.16
C SER A 301 33.62 -20.46 8.06
N GLN A 302 32.30 -20.43 8.37
CA GLN A 302 31.22 -20.45 7.39
C GLN A 302 30.92 -19.08 6.81
N ILE A 303 31.36 -17.97 7.45
CA ILE A 303 31.14 -16.61 6.95
C ILE A 303 32.06 -16.36 5.76
N SER A 304 31.53 -16.09 4.59
CA SER A 304 32.29 -15.89 3.36
C SER A 304 32.38 -14.43 2.93
N TYR A 305 31.56 -13.53 3.49
CA TYR A 305 31.62 -12.08 3.30
C TYR A 305 31.32 -11.32 4.57
N VAL A 306 31.99 -10.18 4.79
CA VAL A 306 31.61 -9.22 5.83
C VAL A 306 31.59 -7.80 5.27
N GLU A 307 30.45 -7.17 5.39
CA GLU A 307 30.27 -5.74 5.22
C GLU A 307 30.73 -5.04 6.49
N THR A 308 31.80 -4.29 6.42
CA THR A 308 32.47 -3.70 7.57
C THR A 308 31.95 -2.30 7.92
N GLN A 309 32.20 -1.85 9.14
CA GLN A 309 32.03 -0.44 9.51
C GLN A 309 32.90 0.46 8.63
N GLY A 310 34.17 0.16 8.49
CA GLY A 310 35.11 0.66 7.47
C GLY A 310 35.02 2.17 7.24
N THR A 311 35.29 3.00 8.25
CA THR A 311 35.16 4.45 8.18
C THR A 311 36.40 5.17 7.67
N ALA A 312 37.38 4.46 7.12
CA ALA A 312 38.60 5.01 6.55
C ALA A 312 39.46 5.82 7.55
N THR A 313 39.35 5.47 8.83
CA THR A 313 40.25 6.03 9.85
C THR A 313 41.47 5.13 10.04
N PRO A 314 42.69 5.68 10.18
CA PRO A 314 43.93 4.86 10.20
C PRO A 314 43.93 3.77 11.26
N LEU A 315 43.41 4.06 12.46
CA LEU A 315 43.36 3.11 13.57
C LEU A 315 42.04 2.31 13.59
N GLY A 316 40.94 2.94 13.25
CA GLY A 316 39.59 2.26 13.28
C GLY A 316 39.56 1.05 12.36
N ASP A 317 39.94 1.24 11.11
CA ASP A 317 39.95 0.17 10.12
C ASP A 317 40.88 -0.97 10.52
N SER A 318 42.09 -0.65 11.06
CA SER A 318 43.03 -1.66 11.49
C SER A 318 42.54 -2.46 12.71
N ILE A 319 41.88 -1.85 13.67
CA ILE A 319 41.28 -2.48 14.84
C ILE A 319 40.15 -3.40 14.39
N GLU A 320 39.26 -2.94 13.48
CA GLU A 320 38.17 -3.73 12.96
C GLU A 320 38.63 -4.96 12.19
N VAL A 321 39.54 -4.79 11.22
CA VAL A 321 40.02 -5.92 10.42
C VAL A 321 40.81 -6.93 11.26
N ASN A 322 41.60 -6.47 12.25
CA ASN A 322 42.27 -7.37 13.17
C ASN A 322 41.29 -8.07 14.12
N SER A 323 40.20 -7.44 14.49
CA SER A 323 39.12 -8.07 15.28
C SER A 323 38.36 -9.12 14.47
N LEU A 324 38.02 -8.84 13.21
CA LEU A 324 37.45 -9.80 12.29
C LEU A 324 38.38 -10.99 12.07
N LYS A 325 39.65 -10.73 11.84
CA LYS A 325 40.68 -11.77 11.71
C LYS A 325 40.71 -12.69 12.93
N ALA A 326 40.74 -12.09 14.14
CA ALA A 326 40.83 -12.87 15.38
C ALA A 326 39.63 -13.82 15.55
N VAL A 327 38.45 -13.48 15.04
CA VAL A 327 37.23 -14.29 15.14
C VAL A 327 37.07 -15.21 13.92
N LEU A 328 37.15 -14.67 12.71
CA LEU A 328 36.76 -15.42 11.49
C LEU A 328 37.79 -16.46 11.08
N MET A 329 39.02 -16.38 11.58
CA MET A 329 40.06 -17.39 11.33
C MET A 329 39.95 -18.63 12.23
N GLU A 330 39.09 -18.61 13.26
CA GLU A 330 38.85 -19.75 14.12
C GLU A 330 38.28 -20.94 13.31
N GLY A 331 39.04 -22.01 13.20
CA GLY A 331 38.65 -23.21 12.47
C GLY A 331 38.52 -23.06 10.96
N ARG A 332 39.06 -21.97 10.37
CA ARG A 332 39.05 -21.73 8.93
C ARG A 332 40.29 -22.29 8.23
N GLU A 333 40.08 -22.98 7.13
CA GLU A 333 41.19 -23.46 6.29
C GLU A 333 41.68 -22.35 5.35
N VAL A 334 42.94 -22.46 4.89
CA VAL A 334 43.58 -21.46 4.03
C VAL A 334 42.89 -21.33 2.66
N ASN A 335 42.25 -22.38 2.18
CA ASN A 335 41.50 -22.42 0.93
C ASN A 335 40.06 -21.92 1.04
N GLN A 336 39.61 -21.45 2.21
CA GLN A 336 38.27 -20.89 2.44
C GLN A 336 38.32 -19.36 2.48
N PRO A 337 38.14 -18.66 1.35
CA PRO A 337 38.21 -17.21 1.32
C PRO A 337 37.10 -16.56 2.18
N CYS A 338 37.43 -15.43 2.77
CA CYS A 338 36.45 -14.52 3.41
C CYS A 338 36.71 -13.12 2.88
N TRP A 339 35.73 -12.61 2.16
CA TRP A 339 35.77 -11.26 1.61
C TRP A 339 35.38 -10.23 2.64
N ILE A 340 36.02 -9.06 2.64
CA ILE A 340 35.61 -7.90 3.44
C ILE A 340 35.50 -6.66 2.56
N GLY A 341 34.49 -5.80 2.80
CA GLY A 341 34.28 -4.59 2.03
C GLY A 341 33.46 -3.55 2.81
N SER A 342 33.31 -2.36 2.26
CA SER A 342 32.47 -1.32 2.84
C SER A 342 31.80 -0.50 1.75
N VAL A 343 30.48 -0.39 1.85
CA VAL A 343 29.60 0.44 0.98
C VAL A 343 29.97 1.93 1.04
N LYS A 344 30.63 2.36 2.12
CA LYS A 344 31.04 3.76 2.32
C LYS A 344 32.02 4.23 1.26
N THR A 345 32.74 3.32 0.62
CA THR A 345 33.62 3.66 -0.50
C THR A 345 32.86 4.14 -1.73
N ASN A 346 31.59 3.76 -1.87
CA ASN A 346 30.71 4.17 -2.98
C ASN A 346 29.90 5.43 -2.62
N ILE A 347 29.22 5.45 -1.45
CA ILE A 347 28.16 6.42 -1.10
C ILE A 347 28.55 7.36 0.06
N GLY A 348 29.74 7.21 0.64
CA GLY A 348 30.12 7.91 1.87
C GLY A 348 29.49 7.26 3.11
N HIS A 349 29.72 7.89 4.26
CA HIS A 349 29.22 7.41 5.54
C HIS A 349 27.82 7.98 5.81
N SER A 350 26.76 7.20 5.63
CA SER A 350 25.39 7.62 5.87
C SER A 350 24.96 7.56 7.34
N GLU A 351 25.89 7.69 8.26
CA GLU A 351 25.72 7.87 9.72
C GLU A 351 24.65 6.94 10.31
N ALA A 352 23.50 7.45 10.78
CA ALA A 352 22.43 6.63 11.33
C ALA A 352 21.90 5.57 10.33
N ALA A 353 21.94 5.85 9.04
CA ALA A 353 21.50 4.92 7.99
C ALA A 353 22.62 3.96 7.50
N SER A 354 23.85 4.04 8.04
CA SER A 354 24.97 3.26 7.49
C SER A 354 24.82 1.76 7.69
N GLY A 355 24.25 1.32 8.82
CA GLY A 355 24.02 -0.09 9.09
C GLY A 355 23.02 -0.72 8.13
N ILE A 356 21.92 -0.01 7.83
CA ILE A 356 20.91 -0.49 6.86
C ILE A 356 21.43 -0.45 5.42
N ALA A 357 22.28 0.53 5.06
CA ALA A 357 22.92 0.55 3.75
C ALA A 357 23.80 -0.68 3.53
N GLY A 358 24.62 -1.04 4.52
CA GLY A 358 25.43 -2.26 4.49
C GLY A 358 24.59 -3.53 4.46
N LEU A 359 23.50 -3.58 5.23
CA LEU A 359 22.60 -4.74 5.24
C LEU A 359 21.93 -4.93 3.87
N ILE A 360 21.41 -3.86 3.27
CA ILE A 360 20.78 -3.93 1.93
C ILE A 360 21.82 -4.36 0.87
N LYS A 361 23.04 -3.83 0.90
CA LYS A 361 24.11 -4.28 0.01
C LYS A 361 24.34 -5.79 0.13
N VAL A 362 24.40 -6.34 1.35
CA VAL A 362 24.59 -7.79 1.55
C VAL A 362 23.40 -8.59 1.05
N VAL A 363 22.16 -8.14 1.31
CA VAL A 363 20.96 -8.81 0.77
C VAL A 363 20.99 -8.86 -0.75
N LEU A 364 21.30 -7.76 -1.41
CA LEU A 364 21.43 -7.70 -2.86
C LEU A 364 22.58 -8.59 -3.36
N SER A 365 23.73 -8.60 -2.69
CA SER A 365 24.86 -9.49 -3.02
C SER A 365 24.49 -10.98 -2.93
N LEU A 366 23.68 -11.37 -1.93
CA LEU A 366 23.17 -12.74 -1.79
C LEU A 366 22.19 -13.09 -2.92
N GLN A 367 21.31 -12.17 -3.31
CA GLN A 367 20.35 -12.36 -4.39
C GLN A 367 21.02 -12.53 -5.75
N HIS A 368 22.01 -11.70 -6.05
CA HIS A 368 22.74 -11.73 -7.31
C HIS A 368 23.85 -12.82 -7.34
N GLY A 369 24.24 -13.33 -6.18
CA GLY A 369 25.35 -14.28 -6.09
C GLY A 369 26.70 -13.66 -6.44
N GLU A 370 26.87 -12.36 -6.12
CA GLU A 370 28.04 -11.56 -6.47
C GLU A 370 28.42 -10.62 -5.32
N ILE A 371 29.70 -10.33 -5.16
CA ILE A 371 30.25 -9.39 -4.17
C ILE A 371 30.79 -8.18 -4.91
N PRO A 372 30.24 -6.98 -4.71
CA PRO A 372 30.69 -5.76 -5.36
C PRO A 372 32.13 -5.37 -4.98
N ALA A 373 32.76 -4.65 -5.89
CA ALA A 373 34.11 -4.13 -5.67
C ALA A 373 34.19 -3.13 -4.53
N HIS A 374 35.30 -3.16 -3.79
CA HIS A 374 35.70 -2.17 -2.81
C HIS A 374 36.53 -1.09 -3.49
N LEU A 375 36.16 0.18 -3.35
CA LEU A 375 36.80 1.29 -4.05
C LEU A 375 37.92 1.92 -3.22
N HIS A 376 38.77 2.70 -3.87
CA HIS A 376 39.82 3.56 -3.29
C HIS A 376 40.96 2.84 -2.56
N LEU A 377 41.09 1.52 -2.67
CA LEU A 377 42.21 0.77 -2.13
C LEU A 377 43.35 0.75 -3.15
N LYS A 378 44.46 1.46 -2.85
CA LYS A 378 45.68 1.49 -3.65
C LYS A 378 46.79 0.71 -2.97
N GLU A 379 46.98 0.93 -1.67
CA GLU A 379 47.96 0.28 -0.82
C GLU A 379 47.36 -0.07 0.53
N LEU A 380 47.53 -1.33 0.94
CA LEU A 380 46.92 -1.78 2.20
C LEU A 380 47.56 -1.05 3.41
N ASN A 381 46.75 -0.58 4.32
CA ASN A 381 47.20 0.06 5.57
C ASN A 381 48.16 -0.89 6.31
N PRO A 382 49.41 -0.44 6.66
CA PRO A 382 50.44 -1.29 7.24
C PRO A 382 50.07 -1.89 8.59
N TYR A 383 49.07 -1.31 9.29
CA TYR A 383 48.54 -1.87 10.55
C TYR A 383 47.51 -2.99 10.35
N ILE A 384 47.03 -3.22 9.13
CA ILE A 384 46.13 -4.33 8.77
C ILE A 384 46.95 -5.58 8.46
N LYS A 385 46.88 -6.59 9.31
CA LYS A 385 47.71 -7.80 9.27
C LYS A 385 46.95 -8.99 8.71
N ILE A 386 46.55 -8.94 7.42
CA ILE A 386 45.85 -10.06 6.73
C ILE A 386 46.74 -10.89 5.83
N LYS A 387 47.98 -10.55 5.67
CA LYS A 387 48.93 -11.34 4.87
C LYS A 387 49.03 -12.77 5.39
N ASN A 388 48.97 -13.73 4.50
CA ASN A 388 48.95 -15.19 4.77
C ASN A 388 47.65 -15.64 5.51
N THR A 389 46.59 -14.92 5.38
CA THR A 389 45.24 -15.35 5.80
C THR A 389 44.31 -15.43 4.59
N PRO A 390 43.21 -16.18 4.64
CA PRO A 390 42.24 -16.22 3.56
C PRO A 390 41.29 -14.97 3.51
N ILE A 391 41.53 -13.93 4.29
CA ILE A 391 40.80 -12.66 4.19
C ILE A 391 41.24 -11.92 2.93
N GLN A 392 40.28 -11.50 2.12
CA GLN A 392 40.48 -10.81 0.86
C GLN A 392 39.62 -9.55 0.76
N ILE A 393 40.07 -8.56 0.01
CA ILE A 393 39.36 -7.34 -0.29
C ILE A 393 39.06 -7.34 -1.79
N PRO A 394 37.79 -7.30 -2.23
CA PRO A 394 37.45 -7.38 -3.64
C PRO A 394 37.69 -6.04 -4.34
N THR A 395 38.63 -5.95 -5.24
CA THR A 395 38.86 -4.74 -6.08
C THR A 395 38.10 -4.78 -7.41
N GLU A 396 37.52 -5.92 -7.73
CA GLU A 396 36.64 -6.19 -8.85
C GLU A 396 35.40 -6.91 -8.36
N LEU A 397 34.29 -6.89 -9.16
CA LEU A 397 33.11 -7.70 -8.90
C LEU A 397 33.49 -9.18 -8.80
N GLN A 398 33.21 -9.81 -7.68
CA GLN A 398 33.53 -11.22 -7.44
C GLN A 398 32.28 -12.09 -7.56
N GLN A 399 32.41 -13.20 -8.25
CA GLN A 399 31.37 -14.23 -8.23
C GLN A 399 31.30 -14.88 -6.85
N TRP A 400 30.10 -15.04 -6.34
CA TRP A 400 29.81 -15.71 -5.07
C TRP A 400 28.98 -16.97 -5.34
N PRO A 401 29.62 -18.06 -5.79
CA PRO A 401 28.87 -19.21 -6.28
C PRO A 401 28.06 -19.89 -5.19
N ALA A 402 26.90 -20.42 -5.57
CA ALA A 402 26.10 -21.26 -4.71
C ALA A 402 26.89 -22.52 -4.33
N GLN A 403 26.82 -22.91 -3.08
CA GLN A 403 27.46 -24.11 -2.52
C GLN A 403 26.40 -25.09 -2.01
N LYS A 404 26.82 -26.23 -1.50
CA LYS A 404 25.93 -27.19 -0.84
C LYS A 404 25.28 -26.59 0.42
N GLU A 405 26.05 -25.77 1.14
CA GLU A 405 25.55 -24.97 2.28
C GLU A 405 25.19 -23.55 1.81
N PRO A 406 24.19 -22.90 2.45
CA PRO A 406 23.79 -21.56 2.07
C PRO A 406 24.91 -20.54 2.29
N ARG A 407 24.97 -19.51 1.46
CA ARG A 407 25.89 -18.38 1.61
C ARG A 407 25.58 -17.61 2.88
N LEU A 408 26.62 -17.27 3.64
CA LEU A 408 26.52 -16.57 4.91
C LEU A 408 27.42 -15.32 4.91
N ALA A 409 26.87 -14.22 5.40
CA ALA A 409 27.58 -12.95 5.52
C ALA A 409 27.37 -12.30 6.89
N GLY A 410 28.32 -11.45 7.28
CA GLY A 410 28.22 -10.57 8.44
C GLY A 410 28.06 -9.09 8.04
N VAL A 411 27.36 -8.31 8.86
CA VAL A 411 27.28 -6.84 8.74
C VAL A 411 27.66 -6.24 10.07
N SER A 412 28.66 -5.34 10.11
CA SER A 412 29.11 -4.62 11.28
C SER A 412 28.74 -3.15 11.24
N ALA A 413 28.27 -2.60 12.35
CA ALA A 413 28.14 -1.17 12.56
C ALA A 413 28.58 -0.81 13.98
N PHE A 414 29.56 0.08 14.09
CA PHE A 414 30.15 0.51 15.35
C PHE A 414 29.96 2.02 15.53
N GLY A 415 29.15 2.40 16.52
CA GLY A 415 28.88 3.79 16.84
C GLY A 415 30.08 4.45 17.52
N PHE A 416 30.35 5.69 17.19
CA PHE A 416 31.47 6.44 17.81
C PHE A 416 31.28 6.71 19.32
N GLY A 417 30.06 6.51 19.85
CA GLY A 417 29.77 6.46 21.28
C GLY A 417 30.01 5.10 21.92
N GLY A 418 30.54 4.12 21.18
CA GLY A 418 30.92 2.78 21.65
C GLY A 418 29.84 1.70 21.59
N THR A 419 28.64 1.98 21.09
CA THR A 419 27.61 0.94 20.84
C THR A 419 27.91 0.20 19.55
N ASN A 420 28.11 -1.11 19.64
CA ASN A 420 28.46 -1.98 18.52
C ASN A 420 27.30 -2.93 18.19
N ALA A 421 27.06 -3.14 16.89
CA ALA A 421 26.08 -4.12 16.40
C ALA A 421 26.70 -5.00 15.31
N HIS A 422 26.33 -6.29 15.32
CA HIS A 422 26.70 -7.24 14.27
C HIS A 422 25.51 -8.14 13.93
N VAL A 423 25.25 -8.35 12.65
CA VAL A 423 24.13 -9.15 12.13
C VAL A 423 24.69 -10.23 11.20
N ILE A 424 24.20 -11.46 11.34
CA ILE A 424 24.52 -12.58 10.45
C ILE A 424 23.34 -12.80 9.49
N LEU A 425 23.65 -12.75 8.21
CA LEU A 425 22.71 -12.95 7.09
C LEU A 425 22.94 -14.29 6.39
N GLU A 426 21.87 -14.90 5.93
CA GLU A 426 21.86 -16.12 5.11
C GLU A 426 21.08 -15.84 3.82
N GLU A 427 21.48 -16.45 2.72
CA GLU A 427 20.70 -16.37 1.48
C GLU A 427 19.28 -16.95 1.63
N ALA A 428 18.37 -16.46 0.78
CA ALA A 428 17.00 -16.95 0.76
C ALA A 428 16.92 -18.43 0.38
N PRO A 429 15.97 -19.19 0.96
CA PRO A 429 15.79 -20.59 0.56
C PRO A 429 15.31 -20.67 -0.89
N PRO A 430 15.72 -21.72 -1.64
CA PRO A 430 15.23 -21.91 -3.00
C PRO A 430 13.71 -22.10 -3.00
N GLN A 431 13.04 -21.44 -3.92
CA GLN A 431 11.60 -21.60 -4.10
C GLN A 431 11.31 -22.91 -4.84
N VAL A 432 10.51 -23.78 -4.23
CA VAL A 432 10.08 -25.04 -4.84
C VAL A 432 8.71 -24.85 -5.46
N LYS A 433 8.61 -24.88 -6.78
CA LYS A 433 7.32 -24.89 -7.50
C LYS A 433 6.93 -26.34 -7.80
N ASN A 434 5.71 -26.75 -7.38
CA ASN A 434 5.12 -28.00 -7.84
C ASN A 434 4.56 -27.81 -9.26
N GLN A 435 5.04 -28.60 -10.22
CA GLN A 435 4.71 -28.44 -11.65
C GLN A 435 3.35 -29.04 -12.09
N ASN A 436 2.53 -29.55 -11.18
CA ASN A 436 1.40 -30.43 -11.54
C ASN A 436 0.00 -29.81 -11.53
N LEU A 437 -0.15 -28.47 -11.44
CA LEU A 437 -1.45 -27.84 -11.51
C LEU A 437 -1.69 -27.27 -12.91
N GLN A 438 -2.88 -27.56 -13.47
CA GLN A 438 -3.31 -27.04 -14.76
C GLN A 438 -3.56 -25.52 -14.61
N GLU A 439 -2.81 -24.71 -15.36
CA GLU A 439 -2.90 -23.26 -15.33
C GLU A 439 -4.09 -22.76 -16.19
N ARG A 440 -4.61 -21.59 -15.85
CA ARG A 440 -5.63 -20.92 -16.66
C ARG A 440 -5.02 -20.34 -17.96
N SER A 441 -5.83 -20.27 -19.01
CA SER A 441 -5.38 -19.81 -20.33
C SER A 441 -5.09 -18.32 -20.40
N SER A 442 -5.71 -17.52 -19.55
CA SER A 442 -5.60 -16.07 -19.52
C SER A 442 -5.39 -15.55 -18.11
N HIS A 443 -4.79 -14.38 -17.99
CA HIS A 443 -4.49 -13.70 -16.73
C HIS A 443 -5.06 -12.29 -16.71
N LEU A 444 -5.32 -11.77 -15.51
CA LEU A 444 -5.77 -10.41 -15.28
C LEU A 444 -4.69 -9.65 -14.52
N LEU A 445 -4.10 -8.62 -15.14
CA LEU A 445 -3.27 -7.64 -14.47
C LEU A 445 -4.15 -6.47 -13.98
N THR A 446 -3.97 -6.06 -12.73
CA THR A 446 -4.62 -4.87 -12.16
C THR A 446 -3.57 -3.86 -11.74
N ILE A 447 -3.73 -2.60 -12.15
CA ILE A 447 -2.89 -1.47 -11.74
C ILE A 447 -3.81 -0.36 -11.24
N SER A 448 -3.40 0.36 -10.20
CA SER A 448 -4.18 1.50 -9.74
C SER A 448 -3.31 2.59 -9.10
N ALA A 449 -3.80 3.83 -9.14
CA ALA A 449 -3.15 4.97 -8.51
C ALA A 449 -4.18 5.96 -7.94
N LYS A 450 -3.72 6.87 -7.09
CA LYS A 450 -4.56 7.94 -6.52
C LYS A 450 -4.93 9.02 -7.54
N THR A 451 -4.07 9.21 -8.55
CA THR A 451 -4.25 10.21 -9.62
C THR A 451 -4.00 9.59 -10.98
N GLU A 452 -4.57 10.19 -12.03
CA GLU A 452 -4.36 9.75 -13.42
C GLU A 452 -2.87 9.84 -13.84
N PRO A 453 -2.14 10.96 -13.55
CA PRO A 453 -0.71 11.03 -13.87
C PRO A 453 0.12 9.96 -13.18
N ALA A 454 -0.21 9.61 -11.92
CA ALA A 454 0.44 8.52 -11.22
C ALA A 454 0.14 7.15 -11.85
N LEU A 455 -1.09 6.93 -12.36
CA LEU A 455 -1.43 5.71 -13.07
C LEU A 455 -0.60 5.57 -14.36
N GLN A 456 -0.49 6.62 -15.15
CA GLN A 456 0.32 6.64 -16.36
C GLN A 456 1.80 6.38 -16.07
N ALA A 457 2.36 7.07 -15.07
CA ALA A 457 3.75 6.84 -14.63
C ALA A 457 3.99 5.42 -14.13
N LEU A 458 3.00 4.80 -13.44
CA LEU A 458 3.11 3.42 -12.97
C LEU A 458 3.09 2.44 -14.14
N VAL A 459 2.25 2.66 -15.15
CA VAL A 459 2.21 1.85 -16.38
C VAL A 459 3.56 1.85 -17.09
N SER A 460 4.20 3.03 -17.27
CA SER A 460 5.54 3.13 -17.84
C SER A 460 6.60 2.37 -17.04
N ARG A 461 6.52 2.42 -15.70
CA ARG A 461 7.41 1.62 -14.84
C ARG A 461 7.20 0.13 -15.04
N TYR A 462 5.95 -0.35 -15.17
CA TYR A 462 5.66 -1.76 -15.45
C TYR A 462 6.24 -2.20 -16.78
N GLN A 463 6.12 -1.41 -17.86
CA GLN A 463 6.70 -1.73 -19.16
C GLN A 463 8.22 -1.89 -19.08
N SER A 464 8.90 -0.91 -18.49
CA SER A 464 10.36 -0.94 -18.31
C SER A 464 10.78 -2.15 -17.47
N HIS A 465 10.06 -2.46 -16.42
CA HIS A 465 10.34 -3.59 -15.54
C HIS A 465 10.18 -4.94 -16.25
N LEU A 466 9.10 -5.11 -17.02
CA LEU A 466 8.86 -6.34 -17.78
C LEU A 466 9.95 -6.59 -18.84
N GLN A 467 10.44 -5.53 -19.48
CA GLN A 467 11.55 -5.60 -20.44
C GLN A 467 12.86 -5.99 -19.74
N ALA A 468 13.13 -5.43 -18.57
CA ALA A 468 14.34 -5.71 -17.80
C ALA A 468 14.33 -7.12 -17.16
N HIS A 469 13.15 -7.69 -16.89
CA HIS A 469 13.00 -8.97 -16.19
C HIS A 469 12.22 -10.02 -17.01
N PRO A 470 12.76 -10.48 -18.16
CA PRO A 470 12.05 -11.39 -19.07
C PRO A 470 11.77 -12.78 -18.48
N LYS A 471 12.43 -13.15 -17.37
CA LYS A 471 12.28 -14.46 -16.71
C LYS A 471 11.12 -14.52 -15.73
N LEU A 472 10.51 -13.39 -15.33
CA LEU A 472 9.37 -13.40 -14.41
C LEU A 472 8.16 -14.08 -15.06
N GLU A 473 7.48 -14.92 -14.31
CA GLU A 473 6.28 -15.61 -14.78
C GLU A 473 5.06 -14.66 -14.78
N LEU A 474 4.29 -14.67 -15.88
CA LEU A 474 3.12 -13.79 -16.05
C LEU A 474 2.08 -13.96 -14.92
N ALA A 475 1.85 -15.21 -14.52
CA ALA A 475 0.92 -15.54 -13.44
C ALA A 475 1.33 -14.92 -12.10
N ASP A 476 2.63 -14.96 -11.76
CA ASP A 476 3.19 -14.40 -10.52
C ASP A 476 3.17 -12.86 -10.54
N ILE A 477 3.42 -12.24 -11.71
CA ILE A 477 3.29 -10.78 -11.91
C ILE A 477 1.85 -10.36 -11.64
N CYS A 478 0.87 -11.00 -12.29
CA CYS A 478 -0.54 -10.68 -12.14
C CYS A 478 -1.04 -10.95 -10.72
N PHE A 479 -0.58 -12.02 -10.09
CA PHE A 479 -0.88 -12.33 -8.69
C PHE A 479 -0.39 -11.23 -7.76
N THR A 480 0.90 -10.89 -7.84
CA THR A 480 1.50 -9.88 -6.96
C THR A 480 0.85 -8.51 -7.15
N ALA A 481 0.52 -8.13 -8.38
CA ALA A 481 -0.18 -6.86 -8.65
C ALA A 481 -1.57 -6.80 -8.00
N LYS A 482 -2.26 -7.94 -7.86
CA LYS A 482 -3.58 -8.04 -7.23
C LYS A 482 -3.52 -8.06 -5.70
N VAL A 483 -2.65 -8.90 -5.13
CA VAL A 483 -2.61 -9.13 -3.67
C VAL A 483 -1.57 -8.30 -2.94
N GLY A 484 -0.60 -7.70 -3.64
CA GLY A 484 0.51 -6.97 -3.06
C GLY A 484 0.52 -5.47 -3.35
N ARG A 485 -0.57 -4.90 -3.84
CA ARG A 485 -0.72 -3.48 -4.16
C ARG A 485 -2.05 -2.94 -3.66
N SER A 486 -2.05 -1.78 -3.02
CA SER A 486 -3.29 -1.08 -2.65
C SER A 486 -4.08 -0.69 -3.89
N HIS A 487 -5.41 -0.86 -3.83
CA HIS A 487 -6.29 -0.52 -4.94
C HIS A 487 -6.88 0.88 -4.74
N PHE A 488 -6.38 1.83 -5.52
CA PHE A 488 -6.80 3.23 -5.51
C PHE A 488 -7.94 3.50 -6.48
N GLN A 489 -8.28 4.79 -6.67
CA GLN A 489 -9.45 5.20 -7.45
C GLN A 489 -9.22 5.11 -8.96
N HIS A 490 -8.06 5.55 -9.49
CA HIS A 490 -7.75 5.42 -10.91
C HIS A 490 -7.25 4.00 -11.17
N ARG A 491 -8.02 3.22 -11.94
CA ARG A 491 -7.82 1.79 -12.12
C ARG A 491 -7.64 1.41 -13.57
N LEU A 492 -6.76 0.48 -13.79
CA LEU A 492 -6.52 -0.20 -15.06
C LEU A 492 -6.60 -1.72 -14.83
N ALA A 493 -7.30 -2.42 -15.71
CA ALA A 493 -7.37 -3.87 -15.77
C ALA A 493 -7.03 -4.34 -17.18
N VAL A 494 -6.15 -5.33 -17.29
CA VAL A 494 -5.67 -5.85 -18.58
C VAL A 494 -5.78 -7.36 -18.58
N VAL A 495 -6.55 -7.92 -19.53
CA VAL A 495 -6.69 -9.36 -19.76
C VAL A 495 -5.70 -9.79 -20.83
N ILE A 496 -4.82 -10.73 -20.49
CA ILE A 496 -3.70 -11.13 -21.34
C ILE A 496 -3.41 -12.64 -21.21
N ASN A 497 -2.78 -13.21 -22.24
CA ASN A 497 -2.30 -14.58 -22.24
C ASN A 497 -0.76 -14.71 -22.39
N SER A 498 -0.07 -13.60 -22.65
CA SER A 498 1.39 -13.57 -22.77
C SER A 498 1.99 -12.25 -22.30
N LYS A 499 3.29 -12.23 -22.01
CA LYS A 499 4.03 -11.01 -21.63
C LYS A 499 4.13 -10.01 -22.76
N GLU A 500 4.27 -10.50 -23.99
CA GLU A 500 4.33 -9.67 -25.20
C GLU A 500 3.01 -8.91 -25.38
N GLN A 501 1.87 -9.60 -25.19
CA GLN A 501 0.55 -8.97 -25.22
C GLN A 501 0.41 -7.96 -24.09
N LEU A 502 0.89 -8.27 -22.90
CA LEU A 502 0.88 -7.33 -21.77
C LEU A 502 1.63 -6.03 -22.11
N ILE A 503 2.86 -6.13 -22.60
CA ILE A 503 3.65 -4.95 -22.99
C ILE A 503 2.92 -4.12 -24.07
N ALA A 504 2.34 -4.79 -25.06
CA ALA A 504 1.58 -4.13 -26.13
C ALA A 504 0.32 -3.40 -25.60
N GLN A 505 -0.41 -4.02 -24.67
CA GLN A 505 -1.60 -3.42 -24.04
C GLN A 505 -1.24 -2.21 -23.18
N LEU A 506 -0.16 -2.28 -22.40
CA LEU A 506 0.32 -1.16 -21.60
C LEU A 506 0.75 0.02 -22.49
N ALA A 507 1.42 -0.26 -23.62
CA ALA A 507 1.76 0.76 -24.61
C ALA A 507 0.51 1.38 -25.28
N ALA A 508 -0.52 0.58 -25.53
CA ALA A 508 -1.79 1.07 -26.05
C ALA A 508 -2.47 2.04 -25.06
N PHE A 509 -2.44 1.72 -23.76
CA PHE A 509 -2.96 2.61 -22.72
C PHE A 509 -2.23 3.96 -22.69
N GLU A 510 -0.90 3.99 -22.75
CA GLU A 510 -0.11 5.22 -22.76
C GLU A 510 -0.43 6.13 -23.97
N THR A 511 -0.75 5.53 -25.10
CA THR A 511 -1.12 6.25 -26.33
C THR A 511 -2.60 6.59 -26.42
N GLY A 512 -3.41 6.24 -25.40
CA GLY A 512 -4.87 6.47 -25.36
C GLY A 512 -5.65 5.59 -26.35
N ASN A 513 -5.06 4.48 -26.82
CA ASN A 513 -5.72 3.55 -27.73
C ASN A 513 -6.57 2.54 -26.96
N HIS A 514 -7.82 2.39 -27.37
CA HIS A 514 -8.71 1.36 -26.83
C HIS A 514 -8.49 0.04 -27.55
N THR A 515 -8.12 -0.98 -26.80
CA THR A 515 -7.91 -2.34 -27.29
C THR A 515 -8.78 -3.33 -26.51
N THR A 516 -9.12 -4.45 -27.15
CA THR A 516 -9.91 -5.51 -26.49
C THR A 516 -9.14 -6.07 -25.30
N GLY A 517 -9.83 -6.22 -24.15
CA GLY A 517 -9.24 -6.73 -22.90
C GLY A 517 -8.53 -5.66 -22.05
N LEU A 518 -8.54 -4.39 -22.47
CA LEU A 518 -8.02 -3.27 -21.69
C LEU A 518 -9.17 -2.40 -21.20
N PHE A 519 -9.25 -2.23 -19.88
CA PHE A 519 -10.30 -1.46 -19.20
C PHE A 519 -9.67 -0.46 -18.24
N SER A 520 -10.11 0.78 -18.28
CA SER A 520 -9.68 1.82 -17.33
C SER A 520 -10.87 2.66 -16.91
N ASN A 521 -10.89 3.06 -15.63
CA ASN A 521 -11.92 3.95 -15.10
C ASN A 521 -11.47 4.56 -13.78
N GLN A 522 -12.14 5.64 -13.38
CA GLN A 522 -12.11 6.15 -12.02
C GLN A 522 -13.19 5.45 -11.20
N ALA A 523 -12.78 4.63 -10.23
CA ALA A 523 -13.69 3.87 -9.38
C ALA A 523 -14.60 4.79 -8.56
N SER A 524 -15.89 4.44 -8.49
CA SER A 524 -16.85 5.16 -7.64
C SER A 524 -16.52 4.99 -6.16
N LYS A 525 -16.67 6.06 -5.36
CA LYS A 525 -16.58 5.99 -3.89
C LYS A 525 -17.72 5.19 -3.24
N LYS A 526 -18.87 5.13 -3.89
CA LYS A 526 -20.03 4.34 -3.42
C LYS A 526 -20.00 2.96 -4.08
N PRO A 527 -20.12 1.87 -3.32
CA PRO A 527 -20.20 0.53 -3.89
C PRO A 527 -21.36 0.44 -4.89
N SER A 528 -21.08 -0.01 -6.11
CA SER A 528 -22.13 -0.27 -7.10
C SER A 528 -22.94 -1.49 -6.68
N LYS A 529 -24.29 -1.38 -6.72
CA LYS A 529 -25.18 -2.52 -6.52
C LYS A 529 -25.12 -3.43 -7.75
N ILE A 530 -24.94 -4.74 -7.54
CA ILE A 530 -24.83 -5.73 -8.60
C ILE A 530 -26.10 -6.58 -8.61
N ALA A 531 -26.72 -6.71 -9.78
CA ALA A 531 -27.78 -7.67 -10.02
C ALA A 531 -27.23 -8.88 -10.79
N PHE A 532 -27.50 -10.11 -10.33
CA PHE A 532 -27.19 -11.32 -11.07
C PHE A 532 -28.43 -11.74 -11.85
N LEU A 533 -28.23 -12.02 -13.14
CA LEU A 533 -29.26 -12.44 -14.08
C LEU A 533 -29.02 -13.92 -14.46
N PHE A 534 -29.89 -14.80 -14.08
CA PHE A 534 -29.82 -16.23 -14.38
C PHE A 534 -30.62 -16.57 -15.63
N THR A 535 -30.01 -17.30 -16.57
CA THR A 535 -30.55 -17.54 -17.90
C THR A 535 -31.66 -18.63 -17.89
N GLY A 536 -32.23 -18.90 -19.02
CA GLY A 536 -33.24 -19.92 -19.21
C GLY A 536 -32.87 -20.90 -20.33
N GLU A 537 -33.84 -21.74 -20.74
CA GLU A 537 -33.67 -22.66 -21.85
C GLU A 537 -33.26 -21.92 -23.14
N GLY A 538 -32.39 -22.55 -23.94
CA GLY A 538 -31.81 -22.02 -25.17
C GLY A 538 -30.34 -21.61 -25.03
N CYS A 539 -29.82 -21.58 -23.78
CA CYS A 539 -28.42 -21.27 -23.51
C CYS A 539 -27.49 -22.49 -23.54
N GLN A 540 -28.07 -23.71 -23.46
CA GLN A 540 -27.29 -24.95 -23.37
C GLN A 540 -26.49 -25.25 -24.64
N TYR A 541 -25.36 -25.88 -24.46
CA TYR A 541 -24.55 -26.56 -25.48
C TYR A 541 -23.56 -27.51 -24.80
N ILE A 542 -23.15 -28.55 -25.52
CA ILE A 542 -22.17 -29.51 -25.00
C ILE A 542 -20.84 -28.81 -24.79
N ASN A 543 -20.09 -29.25 -23.77
CA ASN A 543 -18.82 -28.69 -23.38
C ASN A 543 -18.88 -27.24 -22.84
N MET A 544 -20.05 -26.70 -22.50
CA MET A 544 -20.17 -25.41 -21.83
C MET A 544 -19.46 -25.45 -20.48
N GLY A 545 -18.55 -24.50 -20.23
CA GLY A 545 -17.74 -24.42 -19.01
C GLY A 545 -16.69 -25.52 -18.89
N ARG A 546 -16.26 -26.19 -19.97
CA ARG A 546 -15.29 -27.29 -19.93
C ARG A 546 -13.93 -26.83 -19.44
N GLN A 547 -13.45 -25.65 -19.84
CA GLN A 547 -12.20 -25.09 -19.34
C GLN A 547 -12.27 -24.82 -17.83
N LEU A 548 -13.38 -24.22 -17.36
CA LEU A 548 -13.62 -23.97 -15.94
C LEU A 548 -13.70 -25.26 -15.13
N TYR A 549 -14.38 -26.31 -15.67
CA TYR A 549 -14.45 -27.61 -15.03
C TYR A 549 -13.08 -28.25 -14.81
N HIS A 550 -12.15 -28.09 -15.77
CA HIS A 550 -10.80 -28.63 -15.65
C HIS A 550 -9.87 -27.78 -14.77
N THR A 551 -10.01 -26.45 -14.81
CA THR A 551 -9.05 -25.53 -14.20
C THR A 551 -9.54 -24.91 -12.88
N GLN A 552 -10.86 -25.06 -12.53
CA GLN A 552 -11.44 -24.46 -11.33
C GLN A 552 -12.08 -25.50 -10.41
N PRO A 553 -11.43 -25.86 -9.29
CA PRO A 553 -11.95 -26.84 -8.34
C PRO A 553 -13.34 -26.50 -7.79
N ILE A 554 -13.63 -25.21 -7.50
CA ILE A 554 -14.91 -24.78 -6.95
C ILE A 554 -16.04 -25.00 -7.97
N PHE A 555 -15.82 -24.63 -9.22
CA PHE A 555 -16.78 -24.86 -10.30
C PHE A 555 -17.02 -26.36 -10.50
N ARG A 556 -15.96 -27.15 -10.60
CA ARG A 556 -16.04 -28.62 -10.75
C ARG A 556 -16.79 -29.25 -9.60
N GLN A 557 -16.44 -28.93 -8.34
CA GLN A 557 -17.12 -29.49 -7.15
C GLN A 557 -18.61 -29.17 -7.14
N ALA A 558 -18.99 -27.96 -7.54
CA ALA A 558 -20.41 -27.58 -7.61
C ALA A 558 -21.16 -28.38 -8.68
N ILE A 559 -20.59 -28.59 -9.86
CA ILE A 559 -21.16 -29.46 -10.91
C ILE A 559 -21.26 -30.90 -10.42
N GLU A 560 -20.20 -31.44 -9.82
CA GLU A 560 -20.17 -32.80 -9.28
C GLU A 560 -21.20 -32.99 -8.17
N GLN A 561 -21.36 -32.02 -7.26
CA GLN A 561 -22.39 -32.04 -6.23
C GLN A 561 -23.79 -32.08 -6.83
N CYS A 562 -24.08 -31.27 -7.84
CA CYS A 562 -25.36 -31.28 -8.55
C CYS A 562 -25.58 -32.62 -9.25
N ASN A 563 -24.54 -33.17 -9.87
CA ASN A 563 -24.63 -34.49 -10.52
C ASN A 563 -25.00 -35.60 -9.52
N GLU A 564 -24.37 -35.65 -8.35
CA GLU A 564 -24.72 -36.66 -7.31
C GLU A 564 -26.14 -36.52 -6.79
N ILE A 565 -26.65 -35.30 -6.59
CA ILE A 565 -28.02 -35.04 -6.15
C ILE A 565 -29.02 -35.46 -7.24
N LEU A 566 -28.69 -35.23 -8.52
CA LEU A 566 -29.55 -35.54 -9.67
C LEU A 566 -29.55 -37.03 -10.06
N ARG A 567 -28.54 -37.79 -9.64
CA ARG A 567 -28.36 -39.19 -10.01
C ARG A 567 -29.59 -40.10 -9.83
N PRO A 568 -30.41 -39.95 -8.76
CA PRO A 568 -31.65 -40.76 -8.64
C PRO A 568 -32.76 -40.36 -9.59
N TYR A 569 -32.66 -39.21 -10.25
CA TYR A 569 -33.74 -38.61 -11.05
C TYR A 569 -33.46 -38.62 -12.55
N LEU A 570 -32.21 -38.85 -12.99
CA LEU A 570 -31.78 -38.86 -14.38
C LEU A 570 -31.32 -40.27 -14.78
N GLU A 571 -31.66 -40.69 -16.00
CA GLU A 571 -31.22 -41.98 -16.56
C GLU A 571 -29.72 -41.95 -16.96
N HIS A 572 -29.24 -40.78 -17.42
CA HIS A 572 -27.84 -40.53 -17.79
C HIS A 572 -27.22 -39.55 -16.82
N SER A 573 -25.92 -39.73 -16.55
CA SER A 573 -25.14 -38.80 -15.71
C SER A 573 -25.10 -37.40 -16.34
N LEU A 574 -25.31 -36.36 -15.50
CA LEU A 574 -25.19 -34.97 -15.95
C LEU A 574 -23.80 -34.69 -16.55
N LEU A 575 -22.76 -35.31 -15.99
CA LEU A 575 -21.37 -35.15 -16.46
C LEU A 575 -21.16 -35.76 -17.85
N GLU A 576 -21.73 -36.93 -18.13
CA GLU A 576 -21.68 -37.57 -19.45
C GLU A 576 -22.36 -36.72 -20.53
N ILE A 577 -23.39 -35.98 -20.14
CA ILE A 577 -24.14 -35.10 -21.07
C ILE A 577 -23.39 -33.76 -21.25
N LEU A 578 -22.87 -33.16 -20.18
CA LEU A 578 -22.17 -31.87 -20.27
C LEU A 578 -20.79 -31.99 -20.90
N TYR A 579 -20.05 -33.04 -20.55
CA TYR A 579 -18.63 -33.22 -20.90
C TYR A 579 -18.38 -34.60 -21.54
N PRO A 580 -19.05 -34.92 -22.63
CA PRO A 580 -18.95 -36.23 -23.27
C PRO A 580 -17.54 -36.47 -23.85
N ASP A 581 -17.19 -37.76 -24.03
CA ASP A 581 -16.06 -38.14 -24.87
C ASP A 581 -16.45 -37.94 -26.35
N GLN A 582 -15.43 -37.77 -27.23
CA GLN A 582 -15.63 -37.47 -28.65
C GLN A 582 -16.59 -38.47 -29.36
N ALA A 583 -16.60 -39.75 -28.96
CA ALA A 583 -17.46 -40.75 -29.54
C ALA A 583 -18.92 -40.57 -29.18
N GLU A 584 -19.23 -39.88 -28.09
CA GLU A 584 -20.60 -39.74 -27.52
C GLU A 584 -21.20 -38.33 -27.71
N GLU A 585 -20.45 -37.41 -28.32
CA GLU A 585 -20.86 -36.00 -28.47
C GLU A 585 -22.22 -35.83 -29.17
N GLN A 586 -22.51 -36.62 -30.21
CA GLN A 586 -23.79 -36.53 -30.91
C GLN A 586 -24.96 -36.97 -30.03
N ILE A 587 -24.78 -38.05 -29.27
CA ILE A 587 -25.81 -38.56 -28.36
C ILE A 587 -26.06 -37.58 -27.23
N ALA A 588 -24.99 -37.10 -26.63
CA ALA A 588 -25.07 -36.10 -25.56
C ALA A 588 -25.76 -34.80 -26.02
N SER A 589 -25.46 -34.34 -27.24
CA SER A 589 -26.15 -33.18 -27.84
C SER A 589 -27.64 -33.38 -27.97
N LEU A 590 -28.09 -34.53 -28.46
CA LEU A 590 -29.52 -34.88 -28.60
C LEU A 590 -30.20 -35.01 -27.23
N LEU A 591 -29.51 -35.55 -26.23
CA LEU A 591 -30.03 -35.64 -24.87
C LEU A 591 -30.14 -34.25 -24.25
N LEU A 592 -29.13 -33.38 -24.43
CA LEU A 592 -29.15 -32.03 -23.90
C LEU A 592 -30.23 -31.12 -24.49
N GLU A 593 -30.80 -31.47 -25.67
CA GLU A 593 -31.94 -30.76 -26.25
C GLU A 593 -33.30 -31.21 -25.64
N GLN A 594 -33.31 -32.31 -24.89
CA GLN A 594 -34.52 -32.75 -24.18
C GLN A 594 -34.68 -31.99 -22.88
N THR A 595 -35.85 -31.42 -22.64
CA THR A 595 -36.17 -30.60 -21.44
C THR A 595 -35.79 -31.30 -20.13
N ALA A 596 -35.94 -32.63 -20.06
CA ALA A 596 -35.59 -33.46 -18.92
C ALA A 596 -34.10 -33.36 -18.52
N TYR A 597 -33.22 -33.06 -19.48
CA TYR A 597 -31.78 -32.86 -19.23
C TYR A 597 -31.36 -31.41 -19.37
N THR A 598 -31.98 -30.63 -20.27
CA THR A 598 -31.69 -29.19 -20.45
C THR A 598 -31.78 -28.43 -19.14
N GLN A 599 -32.91 -28.59 -18.42
CA GLN A 599 -33.17 -27.82 -17.20
C GLN A 599 -32.23 -28.16 -16.06
N PRO A 600 -31.98 -29.43 -15.70
CA PRO A 600 -30.99 -29.80 -14.71
C PRO A 600 -29.57 -29.36 -15.09
N ALA A 601 -29.20 -29.45 -16.39
CA ALA A 601 -27.89 -29.06 -16.88
C ALA A 601 -27.64 -27.54 -16.73
N LEU A 602 -28.61 -26.72 -17.13
CA LEU A 602 -28.53 -25.27 -16.98
C LEU A 602 -28.51 -24.86 -15.51
N PHE A 603 -29.37 -25.43 -14.69
CA PHE A 603 -29.37 -25.14 -13.25
C PHE A 603 -28.03 -25.44 -12.61
N ALA A 604 -27.48 -26.65 -12.82
CA ALA A 604 -26.19 -27.04 -12.25
C ALA A 604 -25.07 -26.15 -12.73
N PHE A 605 -25.07 -25.81 -14.01
CA PHE A 605 -24.07 -24.93 -14.63
C PHE A 605 -24.12 -23.51 -14.05
N GLU A 606 -25.28 -22.89 -13.97
CA GLU A 606 -25.49 -21.55 -13.46
C GLU A 606 -25.16 -21.46 -11.94
N TYR A 607 -25.56 -22.49 -11.19
CA TYR A 607 -25.21 -22.61 -9.78
C TYR A 607 -23.71 -22.73 -9.59
N ALA A 608 -23.00 -23.48 -10.42
CA ALA A 608 -21.53 -23.59 -10.37
C ALA A 608 -20.86 -22.27 -10.74
N LEU A 609 -21.33 -21.54 -11.75
CA LEU A 609 -20.85 -20.20 -12.08
C LEU A 609 -21.07 -19.22 -10.93
N TYR A 610 -22.25 -19.25 -10.30
CA TYR A 610 -22.51 -18.43 -9.11
C TYR A 610 -21.52 -18.72 -7.97
N GLN A 611 -21.27 -20.00 -7.67
CA GLN A 611 -20.31 -20.39 -6.65
C GLN A 611 -18.90 -19.89 -6.97
N LEU A 612 -18.51 -19.91 -8.24
CA LEU A 612 -17.23 -19.38 -8.71
C LEU A 612 -17.14 -17.86 -8.50
N TRP A 613 -18.10 -17.08 -8.96
CA TRP A 613 -18.15 -15.63 -8.74
C TRP A 613 -18.16 -15.28 -7.25
N LYS A 614 -18.96 -16.00 -6.46
CA LYS A 614 -19.01 -15.84 -5.00
C LYS A 614 -17.66 -16.08 -4.34
N SER A 615 -16.90 -17.07 -4.82
CA SER A 615 -15.56 -17.38 -4.29
C SER A 615 -14.55 -16.28 -4.54
N TRP A 616 -14.80 -15.41 -5.52
CA TRP A 616 -14.01 -14.20 -5.81
C TRP A 616 -14.55 -12.95 -5.09
N GLY A 617 -15.50 -13.14 -4.16
CA GLY A 617 -16.11 -12.05 -3.40
C GLY A 617 -17.16 -11.26 -4.17
N ILE A 618 -17.51 -11.65 -5.39
CA ILE A 618 -18.54 -10.99 -6.18
C ILE A 618 -19.90 -11.57 -5.78
N GLN A 619 -20.68 -10.77 -5.05
CA GLN A 619 -21.97 -11.17 -4.52
C GLN A 619 -23.09 -10.28 -5.05
N PRO A 620 -24.28 -10.83 -5.35
CA PRO A 620 -25.41 -10.04 -5.81
C PRO A 620 -26.07 -9.28 -4.66
N ASN A 621 -26.52 -8.06 -4.95
CA ASN A 621 -27.44 -7.31 -4.10
C ASN A 621 -28.89 -7.60 -4.48
N ALA A 622 -29.14 -8.04 -5.72
CA ALA A 622 -30.39 -8.61 -6.19
C ALA A 622 -30.13 -9.74 -7.17
N VAL A 623 -31.06 -10.65 -7.25
CA VAL A 623 -31.06 -11.75 -8.20
C VAL A 623 -32.37 -11.74 -9.00
N MET A 624 -32.26 -12.10 -10.26
CA MET A 624 -33.39 -12.27 -11.16
C MET A 624 -33.11 -13.47 -12.06
N GLY A 625 -34.13 -14.28 -12.34
CA GLY A 625 -34.03 -15.40 -13.27
C GLY A 625 -35.01 -15.28 -14.43
N HIS A 626 -34.66 -15.88 -15.56
CA HIS A 626 -35.59 -16.07 -16.69
C HIS A 626 -35.93 -17.53 -16.79
N ASN A 627 -37.24 -17.89 -16.72
CA ASN A 627 -37.73 -19.26 -16.78
C ASN A 627 -37.04 -20.15 -15.71
N ILE A 628 -36.21 -21.12 -16.11
CA ILE A 628 -35.48 -22.02 -15.22
C ILE A 628 -34.49 -21.24 -14.30
N GLY A 629 -33.92 -20.17 -14.79
CA GLY A 629 -32.99 -19.33 -14.01
C GLY A 629 -33.59 -18.76 -12.73
N GLU A 630 -34.93 -18.64 -12.60
CA GLU A 630 -35.54 -18.20 -11.35
C GLU A 630 -35.40 -19.24 -10.23
N TYR A 631 -35.33 -20.53 -10.55
CA TYR A 631 -35.04 -21.57 -9.55
C TYR A 631 -33.62 -21.46 -9.04
N VAL A 632 -32.64 -21.10 -9.91
CA VAL A 632 -31.26 -20.82 -9.50
C VAL A 632 -31.23 -19.55 -8.66
N ALA A 633 -31.90 -18.49 -9.11
CA ALA A 633 -31.98 -17.22 -8.37
C ALA A 633 -32.58 -17.40 -6.98
N ALA A 634 -33.67 -18.18 -6.87
CA ALA A 634 -34.32 -18.50 -5.60
C ALA A 634 -33.44 -19.36 -4.67
N THR A 635 -32.71 -20.33 -5.22
CA THR A 635 -31.72 -21.11 -4.47
C THR A 635 -30.63 -20.19 -3.91
N VAL A 636 -30.10 -19.28 -4.72
CA VAL A 636 -29.08 -18.28 -4.32
C VAL A 636 -29.62 -17.32 -3.26
N ALA A 637 -30.90 -16.95 -3.38
CA ALA A 637 -31.57 -16.09 -2.40
C ALA A 637 -32.01 -16.85 -1.12
N GLY A 638 -31.86 -18.18 -1.07
CA GLY A 638 -32.13 -18.98 0.12
C GLY A 638 -33.62 -19.36 0.27
N VAL A 639 -34.41 -19.28 -0.79
CA VAL A 639 -35.83 -19.67 -0.77
C VAL A 639 -35.98 -21.17 -0.50
N PHE A 640 -35.14 -22.00 -1.09
CA PHE A 640 -35.05 -23.42 -0.84
C PHE A 640 -33.61 -23.97 -0.92
N SER A 641 -33.39 -25.17 -0.42
CA SER A 641 -32.10 -25.85 -0.48
C SER A 641 -31.68 -26.22 -1.89
N LEU A 642 -30.38 -26.47 -2.12
CA LEU A 642 -29.88 -26.98 -3.39
C LEU A 642 -30.53 -28.33 -3.75
N GLU A 643 -30.69 -29.21 -2.78
CA GLU A 643 -31.32 -30.53 -2.95
C GLU A 643 -32.78 -30.40 -3.36
N ASP A 644 -33.55 -29.54 -2.70
CA ASP A 644 -34.96 -29.30 -3.04
C ASP A 644 -35.10 -28.66 -4.43
N ALA A 645 -34.21 -27.70 -4.75
CA ALA A 645 -34.18 -27.06 -6.07
C ALA A 645 -33.94 -28.07 -7.19
N LEU A 646 -32.92 -28.90 -7.06
CA LEU A 646 -32.60 -29.91 -8.07
C LEU A 646 -33.69 -31.00 -8.20
N LYS A 647 -34.34 -31.37 -7.09
CA LYS A 647 -35.50 -32.25 -7.09
C LYS A 647 -36.67 -31.63 -7.84
N LEU A 648 -36.98 -30.37 -7.59
CA LEU A 648 -38.03 -29.63 -8.33
C LEU A 648 -37.72 -29.59 -9.82
N ILE A 649 -36.48 -29.24 -10.19
CA ILE A 649 -36.08 -29.13 -11.60
C ILE A 649 -36.11 -30.46 -12.34
N ALA A 650 -35.70 -31.55 -11.71
CA ALA A 650 -35.75 -32.89 -12.31
C ALA A 650 -37.19 -33.33 -12.63
N HIS A 651 -38.17 -32.82 -11.90
CA HIS A 651 -39.59 -33.16 -12.11
C HIS A 651 -40.35 -32.10 -12.94
N ARG A 652 -39.78 -30.87 -13.11
CA ARG A 652 -40.44 -29.81 -13.88
C ARG A 652 -40.67 -30.16 -15.35
N GLY A 653 -39.77 -30.92 -15.96
CA GLY A 653 -39.92 -31.43 -17.35
C GLY A 653 -40.88 -32.60 -17.51
N ARG A 654 -41.53 -33.07 -16.44
CA ARG A 654 -42.46 -34.17 -16.40
C ARG A 654 -43.92 -33.71 -16.32
N LEU A 655 -44.81 -34.56 -15.88
CA LEU A 655 -46.25 -34.24 -15.75
C LEU A 655 -46.49 -33.22 -14.62
N MET A 656 -47.37 -32.23 -14.84
CA MET A 656 -47.74 -31.19 -13.86
C MET A 656 -48.23 -31.75 -12.51
N ALA A 657 -48.91 -32.87 -12.52
CA ALA A 657 -49.37 -33.52 -11.29
C ALA A 657 -48.22 -34.03 -10.42
N GLU A 658 -47.18 -34.59 -11.04
CA GLU A 658 -45.94 -35.00 -10.33
C GLU A 658 -45.22 -33.83 -9.78
N PHE A 659 -45.04 -32.75 -10.56
CA PHE A 659 -44.40 -31.53 -10.11
C PHE A 659 -45.10 -30.90 -8.89
N SER A 660 -46.45 -30.80 -8.93
CA SER A 660 -47.26 -30.29 -7.83
C SER A 660 -47.10 -31.12 -6.55
N ALA A 661 -47.04 -32.46 -6.68
CA ALA A 661 -46.81 -33.32 -5.54
C ALA A 661 -45.44 -33.12 -4.89
N ILE A 662 -44.40 -32.89 -5.70
CA ILE A 662 -43.05 -32.61 -5.20
C ILE A 662 -42.96 -31.20 -4.63
N ALA A 663 -43.54 -30.19 -5.30
CA ALA A 663 -43.51 -28.81 -4.80
C ALA A 663 -44.12 -28.70 -3.39
N ASN A 664 -45.16 -29.44 -3.08
CA ASN A 664 -45.75 -29.47 -1.74
C ASN A 664 -44.91 -30.19 -0.67
N GLN A 665 -43.79 -30.84 -1.02
CA GLN A 665 -42.86 -31.50 -0.07
C GLN A 665 -41.64 -30.65 0.22
N VAL A 666 -41.39 -29.59 -0.53
CA VAL A 666 -40.24 -28.70 -0.40
C VAL A 666 -40.44 -27.76 0.76
N THR A 667 -39.35 -27.48 1.47
CA THR A 667 -39.28 -26.42 2.51
C THR A 667 -38.95 -25.10 1.88
N TYR A 668 -39.80 -24.11 2.02
CA TYR A 668 -39.62 -22.75 1.49
C TYR A 668 -39.33 -21.79 2.61
N ASN A 669 -38.42 -20.82 2.33
CA ASN A 669 -38.02 -19.74 3.22
C ASN A 669 -38.17 -18.39 2.51
N GLN A 670 -38.25 -17.30 3.27
CA GLN A 670 -38.20 -15.97 2.70
C GLN A 670 -36.82 -15.68 2.11
N PRO A 671 -36.74 -14.98 0.97
CA PRO A 671 -35.49 -14.69 0.32
C PRO A 671 -34.59 -13.77 1.20
N GLN A 672 -33.31 -14.12 1.34
CA GLN A 672 -32.30 -13.36 2.07
C GLN A 672 -31.62 -12.29 1.19
N ILE A 673 -31.77 -12.40 -0.13
CA ILE A 673 -31.27 -11.45 -1.13
C ILE A 673 -32.50 -10.96 -1.90
N SER A 674 -32.55 -9.68 -2.27
CA SER A 674 -33.63 -9.14 -3.10
C SER A 674 -33.81 -9.99 -4.35
N LEU A 675 -34.98 -10.61 -4.51
CA LEU A 675 -35.32 -11.47 -5.64
C LEU A 675 -36.44 -10.81 -6.47
N ILE A 676 -36.25 -10.71 -7.77
CA ILE A 676 -37.26 -10.20 -8.67
C ILE A 676 -38.06 -11.40 -9.24
N SER A 677 -39.35 -11.38 -8.98
CA SER A 677 -40.24 -12.46 -9.45
C SER A 677 -40.45 -12.41 -10.97
N ASN A 678 -40.17 -13.51 -11.61
CA ASN A 678 -40.36 -13.72 -13.04
C ASN A 678 -41.85 -13.71 -13.44
N VAL A 679 -42.73 -14.09 -12.51
CA VAL A 679 -44.18 -14.15 -12.72
C VAL A 679 -44.83 -12.74 -12.62
N THR A 680 -44.42 -11.93 -11.65
CA THR A 680 -45.01 -10.60 -11.39
C THR A 680 -44.21 -9.45 -11.98
N GLY A 681 -42.92 -9.63 -12.23
CA GLY A 681 -41.98 -8.59 -12.65
C GLY A 681 -41.64 -7.60 -11.56
N ASN A 682 -42.00 -7.84 -10.30
CA ASN A 682 -41.76 -6.98 -9.14
C ASN A 682 -40.82 -7.66 -8.16
N LEU A 683 -40.40 -6.92 -7.12
CA LEU A 683 -39.71 -7.52 -5.97
C LEU A 683 -40.60 -8.64 -5.40
N ALA A 684 -40.03 -9.80 -5.16
CA ALA A 684 -40.76 -10.93 -4.62
C ALA A 684 -41.31 -10.62 -3.23
N ASP A 685 -42.57 -11.02 -3.00
CA ASP A 685 -43.28 -10.95 -1.74
C ASP A 685 -43.31 -12.33 -1.04
N GLU A 686 -44.16 -12.49 -0.03
CA GLU A 686 -44.25 -13.73 0.75
C GLU A 686 -44.67 -14.94 -0.08
N ASP A 687 -45.34 -14.74 -1.19
CA ASP A 687 -45.87 -15.80 -2.03
C ASP A 687 -44.77 -16.66 -2.66
N ILE A 688 -43.58 -16.09 -2.91
CA ILE A 688 -42.47 -16.86 -3.51
C ILE A 688 -41.98 -18.00 -2.62
N ALA A 689 -42.21 -17.89 -1.31
CA ALA A 689 -41.93 -18.93 -0.32
C ALA A 689 -43.10 -19.95 -0.16
N THR A 690 -43.86 -20.23 -1.22
CA THR A 690 -44.97 -21.19 -1.22
C THR A 690 -44.90 -22.12 -2.41
N ALA A 691 -45.37 -23.37 -2.24
CA ALA A 691 -45.49 -24.32 -3.32
C ALA A 691 -46.35 -23.80 -4.47
N GLN A 692 -47.40 -23.04 -4.15
CA GLN A 692 -48.35 -22.52 -5.13
C GLN A 692 -47.69 -21.56 -6.13
N TYR A 693 -46.79 -20.71 -5.68
CA TYR A 693 -46.02 -19.83 -6.55
C TYR A 693 -45.29 -20.64 -7.63
N TRP A 694 -44.55 -21.69 -7.24
CA TRP A 694 -43.73 -22.51 -8.13
C TRP A 694 -44.57 -23.37 -9.08
N ILE A 695 -45.76 -23.78 -8.63
CA ILE A 695 -46.75 -24.47 -9.51
C ILE A 695 -47.24 -23.49 -10.58
N ASN A 696 -47.59 -22.26 -10.21
CA ASN A 696 -48.03 -21.22 -11.13
C ASN A 696 -46.93 -20.77 -12.09
N HIS A 697 -45.69 -20.77 -11.62
CA HIS A 697 -44.51 -20.39 -12.40
C HIS A 697 -44.27 -21.28 -13.62
N VAL A 698 -44.62 -22.58 -13.56
CA VAL A 698 -44.43 -23.52 -14.69
C VAL A 698 -45.19 -23.08 -15.95
N SER A 699 -46.42 -22.54 -15.78
CA SER A 699 -47.29 -22.10 -16.87
C SER A 699 -47.36 -20.58 -17.03
N GLY A 700 -46.76 -19.82 -16.11
CA GLY A 700 -46.79 -18.36 -16.10
C GLY A 700 -45.93 -17.73 -17.20
N ALA A 701 -46.40 -16.62 -17.80
CA ALA A 701 -45.59 -15.85 -18.74
C ALA A 701 -44.51 -15.07 -18.03
N VAL A 702 -43.29 -15.17 -18.54
CA VAL A 702 -42.13 -14.44 -17.99
C VAL A 702 -42.28 -12.94 -18.21
N GLN A 703 -42.29 -12.15 -17.13
CA GLN A 703 -42.39 -10.69 -17.13
C GLN A 703 -40.99 -10.00 -17.22
N PHE A 704 -40.14 -10.43 -18.19
CA PHE A 704 -38.74 -9.98 -18.27
C PHE A 704 -38.57 -8.45 -18.32
N ALA A 705 -39.23 -7.78 -19.27
CA ALA A 705 -39.13 -6.31 -19.42
C ALA A 705 -39.53 -5.56 -18.15
N LYS A 706 -40.59 -6.01 -17.46
CA LYS A 706 -41.03 -5.43 -16.20
C LYS A 706 -40.04 -5.71 -15.07
N SER A 707 -39.46 -6.91 -15.02
CA SER A 707 -38.41 -7.27 -14.06
C SER A 707 -37.16 -6.36 -14.19
N MET A 708 -36.73 -6.13 -15.42
CA MET A 708 -35.63 -5.21 -15.70
C MET A 708 -35.97 -3.77 -15.33
N GLN A 709 -37.17 -3.31 -15.64
CA GLN A 709 -37.63 -1.97 -15.21
C GLN A 709 -37.63 -1.85 -13.69
N THR A 710 -38.03 -2.87 -12.94
CA THR A 710 -38.01 -2.90 -11.49
C THR A 710 -36.55 -2.77 -10.96
N LEU A 711 -35.60 -3.53 -11.53
CA LEU A 711 -34.18 -3.40 -11.16
C LEU A 711 -33.63 -2.00 -11.41
N HIS A 712 -33.93 -1.37 -12.54
CA HIS A 712 -33.53 0.01 -12.83
C HIS A 712 -34.16 1.02 -11.84
N GLN A 713 -35.44 0.89 -11.50
CA GLN A 713 -36.11 1.74 -10.51
C GLN A 713 -35.51 1.61 -9.12
N LEU A 714 -34.98 0.41 -8.76
CA LEU A 714 -34.26 0.15 -7.51
C LEU A 714 -32.80 0.65 -7.55
N GLY A 715 -32.38 1.26 -8.66
CA GLY A 715 -31.08 1.89 -8.85
C GLY A 715 -29.93 0.94 -9.19
N TYR A 716 -30.21 -0.26 -9.69
CA TYR A 716 -29.18 -1.17 -10.18
C TYR A 716 -28.63 -0.67 -11.52
N LYS A 717 -27.30 -0.65 -11.65
CA LYS A 717 -26.57 -0.23 -12.85
C LYS A 717 -25.53 -1.24 -13.31
N VAL A 718 -25.27 -2.29 -12.53
CA VAL A 718 -24.32 -3.36 -12.87
C VAL A 718 -25.08 -4.67 -12.93
N PHE A 719 -25.06 -5.29 -14.09
CA PHE A 719 -25.78 -6.53 -14.39
C PHE A 719 -24.78 -7.60 -14.82
N LEU A 720 -24.70 -8.70 -14.06
CA LEU A 720 -23.86 -9.83 -14.37
C LEU A 720 -24.73 -11.02 -14.75
N GLU A 721 -24.65 -11.44 -16.02
CA GLU A 721 -25.40 -12.59 -16.50
C GLU A 721 -24.66 -13.88 -16.14
N ILE A 722 -25.32 -14.72 -15.39
CA ILE A 722 -24.84 -16.02 -14.94
C ILE A 722 -25.45 -17.08 -15.89
N GLY A 723 -24.71 -17.37 -16.94
CA GLY A 723 -25.16 -18.29 -17.99
C GLY A 723 -24.05 -18.59 -18.99
N SER A 724 -24.29 -19.58 -19.84
CA SER A 724 -23.36 -20.03 -20.88
C SER A 724 -23.38 -19.17 -22.15
N LYS A 725 -24.47 -18.39 -22.34
CA LYS A 725 -24.67 -17.44 -23.45
C LYS A 725 -25.33 -16.17 -22.92
N PRO A 726 -24.99 -14.97 -23.45
CA PRO A 726 -25.51 -13.68 -22.97
C PRO A 726 -26.88 -13.35 -23.62
N ILE A 727 -27.90 -14.16 -23.34
CA ILE A 727 -29.23 -14.01 -23.94
C ILE A 727 -30.01 -12.88 -23.29
N LEU A 728 -29.93 -12.75 -21.95
CA LEU A 728 -30.66 -11.74 -21.20
C LEU A 728 -30.12 -10.35 -21.47
N LEU A 729 -28.79 -10.21 -21.61
CA LEU A 729 -28.15 -8.98 -22.03
C LEU A 729 -28.54 -8.58 -23.46
N GLY A 730 -28.83 -9.56 -24.33
CA GLY A 730 -29.36 -9.30 -25.67
C GLY A 730 -30.81 -8.79 -25.63
N MET A 731 -31.67 -9.45 -24.84
CA MET A 731 -33.08 -9.07 -24.66
C MET A 731 -33.27 -7.67 -24.07
N GLU A 732 -32.41 -7.29 -23.16
CA GLU A 732 -32.44 -5.97 -22.53
C GLU A 732 -32.19 -4.84 -23.54
N ARG A 733 -31.30 -5.01 -24.51
CA ARG A 733 -31.05 -4.01 -25.58
C ARG A 733 -32.34 -3.75 -26.40
N GLU A 734 -33.22 -4.75 -26.55
CA GLU A 734 -34.49 -4.58 -27.23
C GLU A 734 -35.53 -3.84 -26.36
N CYS A 735 -35.39 -3.88 -25.03
CA CYS A 735 -36.27 -3.18 -24.10
C CYS A 735 -36.02 -1.66 -24.06
N GLN A 736 -35.01 -1.13 -24.78
CA GLN A 736 -34.62 0.30 -24.86
C GLN A 736 -34.25 0.97 -23.51
N LEU A 737 -34.02 0.19 -22.46
CA LEU A 737 -33.55 0.66 -21.15
C LEU A 737 -32.01 0.76 -21.10
N ALA A 738 -31.33 0.36 -22.17
CA ALA A 738 -29.91 0.04 -22.25
C ALA A 738 -28.91 1.23 -22.19
N ASN A 739 -29.36 2.48 -22.06
CA ASN A 739 -28.46 3.63 -22.18
C ASN A 739 -27.64 3.94 -20.92
N GLU A 740 -27.92 3.32 -19.79
CA GLU A 740 -27.21 3.58 -18.52
C GLU A 740 -26.98 2.27 -17.74
N GLY A 741 -25.91 1.52 -18.06
CA GLY A 741 -25.59 0.33 -17.27
C GLY A 741 -24.33 -0.39 -17.74
N MET A 742 -23.75 -1.19 -16.86
CA MET A 742 -22.66 -2.11 -17.15
C MET A 742 -23.25 -3.52 -17.29
N TRP A 743 -23.04 -4.12 -18.47
CA TRP A 743 -23.65 -5.40 -18.88
C TRP A 743 -22.55 -6.42 -19.09
N LEU A 744 -22.45 -7.41 -18.22
CA LEU A 744 -21.32 -8.30 -18.09
C LEU A 744 -21.75 -9.75 -18.31
N PRO A 745 -21.25 -10.44 -19.36
CA PRO A 745 -21.47 -11.87 -19.55
C PRO A 745 -20.50 -12.68 -18.69
N SER A 746 -20.92 -13.84 -18.18
CA SER A 746 -19.97 -14.81 -17.61
C SER A 746 -19.24 -15.55 -18.71
N LEU A 747 -19.94 -16.02 -19.75
CA LEU A 747 -19.34 -16.72 -20.89
C LEU A 747 -19.90 -16.24 -22.22
N LEU A 748 -19.16 -16.55 -23.30
CA LEU A 748 -19.54 -16.33 -24.70
C LEU A 748 -19.20 -17.59 -25.50
N PRO A 749 -20.17 -18.18 -26.26
CA PRO A 749 -19.90 -19.38 -27.06
C PRO A 749 -18.77 -19.15 -28.07
N GLY A 750 -17.85 -20.10 -28.17
CA GLY A 750 -16.74 -20.05 -29.13
C GLY A 750 -15.58 -19.12 -28.70
N MET A 751 -15.66 -18.48 -27.55
CA MET A 751 -14.56 -17.72 -26.98
C MET A 751 -13.91 -18.48 -25.82
N ASP A 752 -12.66 -18.11 -25.49
CA ASP A 752 -11.97 -18.61 -24.31
C ASP A 752 -12.72 -18.20 -23.05
N GLU A 753 -13.11 -19.17 -22.21
CA GLU A 753 -13.95 -18.97 -21.03
C GLU A 753 -13.28 -18.05 -20.02
N TRP A 754 -11.96 -18.22 -19.81
CA TRP A 754 -11.19 -17.36 -18.92
C TRP A 754 -11.11 -15.93 -19.43
N GLN A 755 -10.89 -15.74 -20.73
CA GLN A 755 -10.84 -14.41 -21.31
C GLN A 755 -12.13 -13.62 -21.09
N VAL A 756 -13.31 -14.27 -21.25
CA VAL A 756 -14.60 -13.61 -21.04
C VAL A 756 -14.82 -13.29 -19.57
N MET A 757 -14.64 -14.27 -18.68
CA MET A 757 -14.81 -14.06 -17.24
C MET A 757 -13.88 -12.99 -16.69
N LEU A 758 -12.60 -13.01 -17.09
CA LEU A 758 -11.61 -12.01 -16.65
C LEU A 758 -11.91 -10.62 -17.22
N SER A 759 -12.50 -10.53 -18.41
CA SER A 759 -12.96 -9.25 -18.96
C SER A 759 -14.09 -8.64 -18.14
N SER A 760 -15.05 -9.44 -17.72
CA SER A 760 -16.13 -9.02 -16.84
C SER A 760 -15.62 -8.68 -15.44
N LEU A 761 -14.71 -9.47 -14.87
CA LEU A 761 -14.06 -9.21 -13.59
C LEU A 761 -13.22 -7.92 -13.62
N GLY A 762 -12.48 -7.69 -14.71
CA GLY A 762 -11.70 -6.47 -14.92
C GLY A 762 -12.58 -5.22 -14.97
N GLN A 763 -13.73 -5.29 -15.65
CA GLN A 763 -14.69 -4.19 -15.69
C GLN A 763 -15.32 -3.92 -14.31
N LEU A 764 -15.66 -4.96 -13.55
CA LEU A 764 -16.11 -4.83 -12.16
C LEU A 764 -15.06 -4.18 -11.28
N PHE A 765 -13.80 -4.60 -11.42
CA PHE A 765 -12.68 -4.02 -10.67
C PHE A 765 -12.50 -2.52 -10.97
N VAL A 766 -12.47 -2.09 -12.24
CA VAL A 766 -12.29 -0.68 -12.57
C VAL A 766 -13.50 0.17 -12.19
N ALA A 767 -14.69 -0.43 -12.11
CA ALA A 767 -15.90 0.23 -11.61
C ALA A 767 -15.91 0.42 -10.08
N GLY A 768 -14.95 -0.17 -9.37
CA GLY A 768 -14.81 -0.03 -7.92
C GLY A 768 -15.35 -1.19 -7.09
N VAL A 769 -15.82 -2.26 -7.74
CA VAL A 769 -16.26 -3.47 -7.01
C VAL A 769 -15.09 -4.09 -6.26
N LYS A 770 -15.34 -4.50 -5.01
CA LYS A 770 -14.35 -5.18 -4.18
C LYS A 770 -14.25 -6.65 -4.62
N VAL A 771 -13.05 -7.10 -4.92
CA VAL A 771 -12.74 -8.48 -5.30
C VAL A 771 -11.90 -9.14 -4.21
N ASP A 772 -12.20 -10.38 -3.86
CA ASP A 772 -11.34 -11.24 -3.05
C ASP A 772 -10.27 -11.88 -3.92
N TRP A 773 -9.14 -11.17 -4.06
CA TRP A 773 -8.03 -11.62 -4.87
C TRP A 773 -7.33 -12.86 -4.30
N SER A 774 -7.40 -13.07 -2.99
CA SER A 774 -6.89 -14.27 -2.34
C SER A 774 -7.77 -15.48 -2.69
N GLY A 775 -9.09 -15.29 -2.66
CA GLY A 775 -10.05 -16.29 -3.13
C GLY A 775 -9.91 -16.61 -4.61
N PHE A 776 -9.63 -15.59 -5.44
CA PHE A 776 -9.44 -15.74 -6.89
C PHE A 776 -8.25 -16.64 -7.27
N ASP A 777 -7.14 -16.55 -6.56
CA ASP A 777 -5.91 -17.33 -6.83
C ASP A 777 -5.70 -18.50 -5.86
N ARG A 778 -6.65 -18.81 -4.96
CA ARG A 778 -6.54 -19.83 -3.90
C ARG A 778 -6.11 -21.20 -4.40
N ASP A 779 -6.65 -21.61 -5.55
CA ASP A 779 -6.46 -22.94 -6.11
C ASP A 779 -5.20 -23.05 -6.99
N TYR A 780 -4.38 -21.99 -7.05
CA TYR A 780 -3.18 -21.95 -7.86
C TYR A 780 -1.96 -21.71 -6.99
N GLN A 781 -0.84 -22.31 -7.35
CA GLN A 781 0.42 -21.97 -6.70
C GLN A 781 0.97 -20.69 -7.27
N ARG A 782 1.06 -19.67 -6.42
CA ARG A 782 1.53 -18.34 -6.77
C ARG A 782 2.71 -17.96 -5.89
N THR A 783 3.60 -17.16 -6.46
CA THR A 783 4.74 -16.58 -5.76
C THR A 783 4.69 -15.06 -5.88
N LYS A 784 4.86 -14.36 -4.77
CA LYS A 784 5.04 -12.91 -4.79
C LYS A 784 6.41 -12.58 -5.42
N VAL A 785 6.42 -11.62 -6.34
CA VAL A 785 7.63 -11.15 -7.04
C VAL A 785 7.80 -9.65 -6.85
N ALA A 786 9.03 -9.16 -6.98
CA ALA A 786 9.28 -7.72 -6.96
C ALA A 786 8.64 -7.06 -8.19
N LEU A 787 7.82 -6.04 -7.97
CA LEU A 787 7.16 -5.25 -9.01
C LEU A 787 7.43 -3.75 -8.77
N PRO A 788 7.24 -2.90 -9.78
CA PRO A 788 7.36 -1.46 -9.62
C PRO A 788 6.54 -0.92 -8.46
N THR A 789 7.11 0.04 -7.75
CA THR A 789 6.49 0.72 -6.62
C THR A 789 5.76 1.98 -7.06
N TYR A 790 4.91 2.52 -6.20
CA TYR A 790 4.08 3.69 -6.46
C TYR A 790 4.93 4.91 -6.93
N PRO A 791 4.56 5.60 -8.01
CA PRO A 791 5.24 6.78 -8.50
C PRO A 791 4.70 8.05 -7.83
N PHE A 792 5.20 8.38 -6.66
CA PHE A 792 4.78 9.57 -5.91
C PHE A 792 4.82 10.84 -6.76
N GLN A 793 3.78 11.67 -6.64
CA GLN A 793 3.65 12.95 -7.35
C GLN A 793 4.22 14.05 -6.47
N ARG A 794 5.55 14.16 -6.45
CA ARG A 794 6.29 15.01 -5.52
C ARG A 794 6.27 16.47 -5.94
N GLU A 795 6.02 17.34 -4.96
CA GLU A 795 6.14 18.79 -5.07
C GLU A 795 7.18 19.31 -4.05
N ARG A 796 7.68 20.53 -4.25
CA ARG A 796 8.69 21.13 -3.37
C ARG A 796 8.04 21.71 -2.13
N TYR A 797 8.47 21.24 -0.96
CA TYR A 797 8.10 21.76 0.36
C TYR A 797 9.38 22.14 1.13
N TRP A 798 9.60 23.43 1.27
CA TRP A 798 10.75 23.97 1.99
C TRP A 798 10.38 25.31 2.58
N ILE A 799 11.01 25.68 3.71
CA ILE A 799 10.83 26.99 4.31
C ILE A 799 11.60 28.01 3.46
N ASP A 800 10.96 29.08 3.02
CA ASP A 800 11.64 30.19 2.38
C ASP A 800 12.42 30.96 3.45
N THR A 801 13.67 30.56 3.65
CA THR A 801 14.64 31.39 4.37
C THR A 801 14.93 32.62 3.49
N GLY A 802 14.16 33.68 3.68
CA GLY A 802 14.43 34.94 2.97
C GLY A 802 15.95 35.23 3.10
N THR A 803 16.60 35.45 1.97
CA THR A 803 18.03 35.76 1.88
C THR A 803 18.40 36.82 2.93
N ILE A 804 19.04 36.37 4.02
CA ILE A 804 19.58 37.27 5.02
C ILE A 804 20.79 37.97 4.39
N GLN A 805 20.58 39.13 3.77
CA GLN A 805 21.65 40.07 3.60
C GLN A 805 22.03 40.54 5.02
N PRO A 806 23.32 40.59 5.38
CA PRO A 806 23.74 41.12 6.69
C PRO A 806 23.37 42.60 6.79
N GLN A 807 22.21 42.88 7.34
CA GLN A 807 21.83 44.25 7.71
C GLN A 807 22.49 44.61 9.05
N LYS A 808 23.39 45.57 8.98
CA LYS A 808 23.81 46.35 10.12
C LYS A 808 22.58 46.87 10.87
N GLN A 809 22.58 46.67 12.20
CA GLN A 809 21.55 47.10 13.10
C GLN A 809 21.11 48.56 12.86
N SER A 810 19.88 48.71 12.39
CA SER A 810 19.03 49.88 12.66
C SER A 810 17.58 49.40 12.55
N LEU A 811 16.86 49.46 13.65
CA LEU A 811 15.43 49.13 13.75
C LEU A 811 14.63 49.95 12.71
N PRO A 812 13.81 49.34 11.86
CA PRO A 812 12.86 50.09 11.08
C PRO A 812 11.46 50.01 11.72
N LYS A 813 10.93 51.15 12.08
CA LYS A 813 9.53 51.39 12.39
C LYS A 813 8.52 51.10 11.25
N LYS A 814 8.89 50.33 10.24
CA LYS A 814 8.06 50.12 9.03
C LYS A 814 7.37 48.78 8.95
N LEU A 815 7.75 47.77 9.76
CA LEU A 815 7.11 46.47 9.77
C LEU A 815 5.75 46.44 10.51
N GLU A 816 5.50 47.35 11.44
CA GLU A 816 4.21 47.44 12.12
C GLU A 816 3.08 47.96 11.20
N ILE A 817 3.43 48.73 10.16
CA ILE A 817 2.43 49.34 9.28
C ILE A 817 1.95 48.35 8.19
N GLU A 818 2.84 47.45 7.71
CA GLU A 818 2.44 46.43 6.69
C GLU A 818 1.64 45.29 7.31
N GLN A 819 1.95 44.87 8.55
CA GLN A 819 1.13 43.87 9.24
C GLN A 819 -0.23 44.44 9.70
N GLN A 820 -0.33 45.74 10.01
CA GLN A 820 -1.58 46.40 10.25
C GLN A 820 -2.38 46.63 8.96
N ALA A 821 -1.72 46.93 7.83
CA ALA A 821 -2.38 47.08 6.54
C ALA A 821 -2.98 45.79 6.02
N THR A 822 -2.28 44.64 6.21
CA THR A 822 -2.83 43.33 5.82
C THR A 822 -3.94 42.87 6.75
N LYS A 823 -3.82 43.09 8.07
CA LYS A 823 -4.90 42.81 9.02
C LYS A 823 -6.11 43.72 8.80
N THR A 824 -5.91 44.99 8.43
CA THR A 824 -7.00 45.97 8.17
C THR A 824 -7.72 45.68 6.83
N SER A 825 -7.06 45.14 5.82
CA SER A 825 -7.68 44.76 4.56
C SER A 825 -8.51 43.48 4.67
N ILE A 826 -8.05 42.52 5.48
CA ILE A 826 -8.76 41.26 5.76
C ILE A 826 -9.98 41.50 6.66
N SER A 827 -9.83 42.35 7.69
CA SER A 827 -10.94 42.76 8.57
C SER A 827 -12.04 43.51 7.80
N ASN A 828 -11.68 44.29 6.77
CA ASN A 828 -12.61 45.01 5.93
C ASN A 828 -13.33 44.07 4.91
N GLN A 829 -12.73 42.94 4.54
CA GLN A 829 -13.35 41.98 3.64
C GLN A 829 -14.32 41.07 4.41
N ASN A 830 -13.95 40.64 5.59
CA ASN A 830 -14.80 39.85 6.50
C ASN A 830 -15.99 40.68 7.02
N ALA A 831 -15.76 41.94 7.34
CA ALA A 831 -16.84 42.91 7.68
C ALA A 831 -17.82 43.14 6.49
N LYS A 832 -17.34 43.07 5.24
CA LYS A 832 -18.20 43.12 4.07
C LYS A 832 -19.07 41.89 3.90
N ILE A 833 -18.54 40.70 4.19
CA ILE A 833 -19.30 39.44 4.09
C ILE A 833 -20.39 39.39 5.18
N LEU A 834 -20.09 39.78 6.41
CA LEU A 834 -21.06 39.90 7.49
C LEU A 834 -22.14 40.95 7.15
N GLN A 835 -21.72 42.11 6.60
CA GLN A 835 -22.63 43.16 6.17
C GLN A 835 -23.49 42.71 4.96
N GLN A 836 -23.02 41.84 4.09
CA GLN A 836 -23.81 41.24 3.02
C GLN A 836 -24.79 40.19 3.53
N ILE A 837 -24.44 39.41 4.54
CA ILE A 837 -25.34 38.48 5.22
C ILE A 837 -26.41 39.24 5.99
N GLU A 838 -26.08 40.32 6.73
CA GLU A 838 -27.02 41.17 7.50
C GLU A 838 -27.92 42.00 6.59
N THR A 839 -27.44 42.48 5.43
CA THR A 839 -28.25 43.25 4.46
C THR A 839 -29.24 42.42 3.66
N ALA A 840 -28.98 41.12 3.52
CA ALA A 840 -29.89 40.18 2.89
C ALA A 840 -31.10 39.82 3.80
N GLU A 841 -31.04 40.04 5.12
CA GLU A 841 -32.15 39.84 6.05
C GLU A 841 -33.30 40.83 5.89
N SER A 842 -33.18 41.88 5.06
CA SER A 842 -34.17 42.96 4.94
C SER A 842 -35.09 42.86 3.75
N SER A 843 -35.08 41.82 2.93
CA SER A 843 -35.97 41.68 1.76
C SER A 843 -36.69 40.33 1.75
N ASP A 844 -38.00 40.41 1.86
CA ASP A 844 -38.94 39.29 1.74
C ASP A 844 -39.02 38.74 0.30
N ALA A 845 -38.27 37.68 -0.05
CA ALA A 845 -38.53 36.94 -1.28
C ALA A 845 -37.94 35.51 -1.26
N PHE A 846 -38.73 34.56 -1.69
CA PHE A 846 -38.51 33.08 -1.72
C PHE A 846 -37.33 32.59 -2.61
N GLY A 847 -36.51 33.51 -3.18
CA GLY A 847 -35.38 33.22 -4.02
C GLY A 847 -33.98 33.22 -3.35
N GLU A 848 -33.83 33.79 -2.16
CA GLU A 848 -32.59 34.21 -1.54
C GLU A 848 -31.90 33.14 -0.67
N ARG A 849 -32.54 32.00 -0.36
CA ARG A 849 -31.92 30.90 0.40
C ARG A 849 -30.73 30.24 -0.27
N SER A 850 -30.69 30.32 -1.60
CA SER A 850 -29.59 29.78 -2.41
C SER A 850 -28.33 30.63 -2.29
N ASP A 851 -28.45 31.94 -2.12
CA ASP A 851 -27.34 32.89 -2.15
C ASP A 851 -26.57 32.91 -0.83
N HIS A 852 -27.23 32.78 0.33
CA HIS A 852 -26.59 32.69 1.63
C HIS A 852 -25.72 31.44 1.77
N LEU A 853 -26.23 30.28 1.37
CA LEU A 853 -25.47 29.03 1.43
C LEU A 853 -24.24 29.08 0.53
N THR A 854 -24.37 29.68 -0.65
CA THR A 854 -23.26 29.86 -1.60
C THR A 854 -22.18 30.79 -1.04
N LEU A 855 -22.56 31.85 -0.35
CA LEU A 855 -21.62 32.77 0.32
C LEU A 855 -20.87 32.07 1.46
N LEU A 856 -21.58 31.28 2.28
CA LEU A 856 -20.97 30.49 3.37
C LEU A 856 -20.02 29.43 2.85
N ILE A 857 -20.38 28.73 1.76
CA ILE A 857 -19.50 27.78 1.10
C ILE A 857 -18.22 28.45 0.62
N THR A 858 -18.33 29.61 -0.04
CA THR A 858 -17.17 30.37 -0.52
C THR A 858 -16.30 30.84 0.65
N TYR A 859 -16.90 31.39 1.69
CA TYR A 859 -16.18 31.80 2.90
C TYR A 859 -15.41 30.62 3.52
N LEU A 860 -16.06 29.46 3.72
CA LEU A 860 -15.41 28.28 4.30
C LEU A 860 -14.32 27.71 3.39
N GLN A 861 -14.51 27.72 2.05
CA GLN A 861 -13.46 27.33 1.10
C GLN A 861 -12.22 28.21 1.22
N GLU A 862 -12.39 29.53 1.36
CA GLU A 862 -11.29 30.47 1.53
C GLU A 862 -10.57 30.27 2.89
N GLN A 863 -11.33 30.11 4.00
CA GLN A 863 -10.74 29.89 5.32
C GLN A 863 -10.00 28.55 5.39
N ILE A 864 -10.61 27.48 4.90
CA ILE A 864 -10.02 26.14 4.88
C ILE A 864 -8.82 26.11 3.94
N GLY A 865 -8.89 26.73 2.74
CA GLY A 865 -7.75 26.84 1.83
C GLY A 865 -6.56 27.56 2.48
N ARG A 866 -6.81 28.62 3.25
CA ARG A 866 -5.78 29.34 4.02
C ARG A 866 -5.19 28.48 5.13
N ILE A 867 -6.02 27.77 5.90
CA ILE A 867 -5.58 26.89 6.99
C ILE A 867 -4.74 25.73 6.43
N LEU A 868 -5.15 25.15 5.31
CA LEU A 868 -4.41 24.08 4.63
C LEU A 868 -3.12 24.57 3.95
N GLY A 869 -2.97 25.88 3.70
CA GLY A 869 -1.80 26.46 3.03
C GLY A 869 -1.82 26.35 1.51
N PHE A 870 -3.02 26.28 0.88
CA PHE A 870 -3.14 26.27 -0.57
C PHE A 870 -2.65 27.59 -1.17
N LYS A 871 -1.92 27.53 -2.30
CA LYS A 871 -1.37 28.70 -3.00
C LYS A 871 -2.14 28.99 -4.30
N GLY A 872 -2.41 30.25 -4.57
CA GLY A 872 -3.06 30.69 -5.82
C GLY A 872 -4.57 30.46 -5.86
N SER A 873 -5.09 30.00 -7.00
CA SER A 873 -6.53 29.80 -7.25
C SER A 873 -7.02 28.40 -6.86
N GLN A 874 -6.23 27.59 -6.17
CA GLN A 874 -6.66 26.30 -5.69
C GLN A 874 -7.64 26.45 -4.54
N LEU A 875 -8.83 25.89 -4.69
CA LEU A 875 -9.87 25.86 -3.66
C LEU A 875 -10.11 24.44 -3.16
N PRO A 876 -10.36 24.24 -1.85
CA PRO A 876 -10.74 22.93 -1.31
C PRO A 876 -12.02 22.37 -1.95
N ASN A 877 -12.09 21.06 -2.09
CA ASN A 877 -13.29 20.39 -2.61
C ASN A 877 -14.42 20.43 -1.57
N THR A 878 -15.57 20.94 -1.95
CA THR A 878 -16.70 21.17 -1.05
C THR A 878 -17.34 19.92 -0.47
N GLU A 879 -17.25 18.80 -1.17
CA GLU A 879 -17.85 17.50 -0.82
C GLU A 879 -16.88 16.56 -0.11
N GLN A 880 -15.61 16.94 -0.01
CA GLN A 880 -14.58 16.12 0.63
C GLN A 880 -14.62 16.33 2.15
N ASN A 881 -14.42 15.24 2.91
CA ASN A 881 -14.29 15.30 4.35
C ASN A 881 -13.03 16.06 4.77
N PHE A 882 -13.11 16.83 5.86
CA PHE A 882 -11.98 17.64 6.35
C PHE A 882 -10.71 16.82 6.60
N PHE A 883 -10.83 15.62 7.17
CA PHE A 883 -9.68 14.73 7.38
C PHE A 883 -9.09 14.21 6.05
N GLU A 884 -9.95 13.91 5.07
CA GLU A 884 -9.49 13.51 3.73
C GLU A 884 -8.78 14.65 2.98
N MET A 885 -9.10 15.93 3.31
CA MET A 885 -8.39 17.10 2.79
C MET A 885 -7.05 17.34 3.49
N GLY A 886 -6.72 16.57 4.53
CA GLY A 886 -5.51 16.72 5.32
C GLY A 886 -5.63 17.70 6.49
N MET A 887 -6.85 18.00 6.97
CA MET A 887 -7.06 18.77 8.19
C MET A 887 -6.89 17.87 9.42
N ASP A 888 -6.11 18.32 10.38
CA ASP A 888 -5.97 17.69 11.68
C ASP A 888 -6.79 18.39 12.78
N SER A 889 -6.75 17.87 14.00
CA SER A 889 -7.49 18.42 15.13
C SER A 889 -7.08 19.86 15.49
N LEU A 890 -5.84 20.25 15.23
CA LEU A 890 -5.35 21.60 15.45
C LEU A 890 -5.93 22.57 14.42
N MET A 891 -5.95 22.17 13.15
CA MET A 891 -6.57 22.91 12.05
C MET A 891 -8.08 23.06 12.23
N LEU A 892 -8.76 22.01 12.69
CA LEU A 892 -10.20 22.08 12.99
C LEU A 892 -10.48 23.04 14.15
N THR A 893 -9.62 23.07 15.16
CA THR A 893 -9.72 24.04 16.26
C THR A 893 -9.44 25.48 15.77
N GLU A 894 -8.48 25.67 14.87
CA GLU A 894 -8.19 26.97 14.23
C GLU A 894 -9.41 27.43 13.42
N LEU A 895 -10.02 26.55 12.62
CA LEU A 895 -11.23 26.83 11.84
C LEU A 895 -12.41 27.22 12.75
N ARG A 896 -12.65 26.46 13.81
CA ARG A 896 -13.68 26.77 14.81
C ARG A 896 -13.48 28.16 15.42
N ASN A 897 -12.27 28.47 15.88
CA ASN A 897 -11.95 29.76 16.49
C ASN A 897 -12.11 30.91 15.47
N GLN A 898 -11.80 30.67 14.19
CA GLN A 898 -11.99 31.63 13.12
C GLN A 898 -13.50 31.89 12.88
N ILE A 899 -14.31 30.83 12.80
CA ILE A 899 -15.77 30.93 12.66
C ILE A 899 -16.39 31.67 13.86
N GLN A 900 -15.93 31.37 15.07
CA GLN A 900 -16.40 32.07 16.28
C GLN A 900 -16.02 33.56 16.25
N THR A 901 -14.82 33.87 15.76
CA THR A 901 -14.37 35.27 15.68
C THR A 901 -15.10 36.05 14.57
N ASP A 902 -15.28 35.42 13.40
CA ASP A 902 -15.83 36.08 12.21
C ASP A 902 -17.36 36.14 12.22
N LEU A 903 -18.03 35.08 12.69
CA LEU A 903 -19.49 34.93 12.62
C LEU A 903 -20.18 35.01 14.00
N ASN A 904 -19.42 35.14 15.09
CA ASN A 904 -19.87 35.11 16.47
C ASN A 904 -20.71 33.86 16.83
N LEU A 905 -20.36 32.70 16.19
CA LEU A 905 -21.02 31.41 16.39
C LEU A 905 -20.06 30.43 17.06
N ASP A 906 -20.52 29.80 18.14
CA ASP A 906 -19.79 28.72 18.82
C ASP A 906 -20.28 27.36 18.32
N ILE A 907 -19.52 26.74 17.44
CA ILE A 907 -19.84 25.42 16.86
C ILE A 907 -19.13 24.36 17.68
N PRO A 908 -19.84 23.36 18.22
CA PRO A 908 -19.24 22.27 18.98
C PRO A 908 -18.21 21.50 18.15
N ILE A 909 -17.05 21.20 18.73
CA ILE A 909 -15.92 20.55 18.03
C ILE A 909 -16.27 19.16 17.47
N ASN A 910 -17.17 18.44 18.09
CA ASN A 910 -17.63 17.13 17.63
C ASN A 910 -18.24 17.19 16.21
N ILE A 911 -18.87 18.29 15.82
CA ILE A 911 -19.42 18.49 14.47
C ILE A 911 -18.31 18.39 13.41
N PHE A 912 -17.15 18.95 13.70
CA PHE A 912 -15.98 18.89 12.82
C PHE A 912 -15.34 17.51 12.81
N MET A 913 -15.43 16.76 13.92
CA MET A 913 -14.80 15.45 14.09
C MET A 913 -15.63 14.30 13.49
N GLU A 914 -16.95 14.47 13.31
CA GLU A 914 -17.86 13.41 12.80
C GLU A 914 -17.90 13.30 11.27
N GLY A 915 -16.87 13.81 10.58
CA GLY A 915 -16.74 13.66 9.12
C GLY A 915 -17.42 14.78 8.33
N ALA A 916 -17.44 16.00 8.85
CA ALA A 916 -18.01 17.15 8.17
C ALA A 916 -17.31 17.46 6.84
N THR A 917 -18.09 17.98 5.89
CA THR A 917 -17.65 18.58 4.63
C THR A 917 -17.95 20.09 4.66
N ILE A 918 -17.39 20.84 3.71
CA ILE A 918 -17.70 22.27 3.60
C ILE A 918 -19.21 22.50 3.44
N VAL A 919 -19.89 21.69 2.63
CA VAL A 919 -21.33 21.79 2.39
C VAL A 919 -22.13 21.49 3.66
N THR A 920 -21.80 20.42 4.40
CA THR A 920 -22.53 20.07 5.63
C THR A 920 -22.33 21.10 6.72
N LEU A 921 -21.10 21.62 6.88
CA LEU A 921 -20.80 22.68 7.86
C LEU A 921 -21.47 24.00 7.48
N SER A 922 -21.45 24.40 6.20
CA SER A 922 -22.17 25.59 5.72
C SER A 922 -23.66 25.51 6.00
N THR A 923 -24.25 24.35 5.79
CA THR A 923 -25.69 24.13 6.06
C THR A 923 -26.01 24.28 7.55
N GLN A 924 -25.16 23.74 8.44
CA GLN A 924 -25.35 23.88 9.89
C GLN A 924 -25.19 25.32 10.37
N ILE A 925 -24.18 26.04 9.86
CA ILE A 925 -23.97 27.47 10.14
C ILE A 925 -25.19 28.27 9.69
N ASN A 926 -25.68 28.01 8.48
CA ASN A 926 -26.87 28.68 7.94
C ASN A 926 -28.11 28.47 8.81
N HIS A 927 -28.31 27.28 9.36
CA HIS A 927 -29.41 27.00 10.28
C HIS A 927 -29.28 27.74 11.62
N GLN A 928 -28.09 28.05 12.10
CA GLN A 928 -27.87 28.79 13.35
C GLN A 928 -27.95 30.31 13.18
N LEU A 929 -27.67 30.80 11.97
CA LEU A 929 -27.76 32.23 11.64
C LEU A 929 -29.19 32.72 11.41
N ILE A 930 -30.15 31.84 11.10
CA ILE A 930 -31.55 32.20 10.86
C ILE A 930 -32.34 32.07 12.17
N PRO A 931 -32.78 33.15 12.81
CA PRO A 931 -33.67 33.04 13.98
C PRO A 931 -35.05 32.46 13.56
N ILE A 932 -35.49 31.42 14.24
CA ILE A 932 -36.85 30.87 14.03
C ILE A 932 -37.85 31.86 14.62
N ASN A 933 -38.33 32.79 13.82
CA ASN A 933 -39.55 33.57 14.10
C ASN A 933 -40.77 32.77 13.61
N VAL A 934 -41.24 31.83 14.41
CA VAL A 934 -42.60 31.26 14.25
C VAL A 934 -43.36 31.49 15.53
N THR A 935 -43.99 32.63 15.64
CA THR A 935 -45.18 32.82 16.45
C THR A 935 -46.39 32.70 15.55
N GLN A 936 -46.92 31.51 15.39
CA GLN A 936 -48.32 31.32 15.02
C GLN A 936 -48.99 30.47 16.10
N THR A 937 -49.82 31.16 16.85
CA THR A 937 -50.87 30.69 17.70
C THR A 937 -51.78 29.71 17.00
N VAL A 938 -51.78 28.46 17.45
CA VAL A 938 -52.93 27.56 17.31
C VAL A 938 -53.30 27.14 18.73
N LYS A 939 -54.54 27.45 19.08
CA LYS A 939 -55.19 27.11 20.35
C LYS A 939 -55.27 25.61 20.56
N ALA A 940 -55.10 25.26 21.81
CA ALA A 940 -55.16 23.95 22.40
C ALA A 940 -56.50 23.25 22.26
N GLU A 941 -56.48 21.92 22.17
CA GLU A 941 -57.37 21.07 22.98
C GLU A 941 -56.62 19.80 23.42
N SER A 942 -56.56 19.72 24.66
CA SER A 942 -56.44 18.73 25.74
C SER A 942 -55.98 17.29 25.50
N ASN A 943 -55.20 16.84 26.48
CA ASN A 943 -55.08 15.51 27.12
C ASN A 943 -54.06 14.54 26.48
N ASP A 944 -53.00 14.17 27.14
CA ASP A 944 -52.82 13.31 28.30
C ASP A 944 -51.31 13.11 28.64
N GLN A 945 -51.08 13.04 29.90
CA GLN A 945 -49.99 12.53 30.70
C GLN A 945 -48.87 11.76 29.99
N PHE A 946 -47.63 12.28 30.07
CA PHE A 946 -46.46 11.43 30.34
C PHE A 946 -45.48 12.13 31.29
N GLN A 947 -45.14 11.43 32.34
CA GLN A 947 -44.31 11.80 33.47
C GLN A 947 -42.84 12.06 33.06
N LEU A 948 -42.29 13.18 33.53
CA LEU A 948 -40.87 13.46 33.62
C LEU A 948 -40.20 12.47 34.60
N VAL A 949 -39.31 11.63 34.13
CA VAL A 949 -38.37 10.94 34.97
C VAL A 949 -37.03 11.71 34.95
N ASN A 950 -36.78 12.41 36.06
CA ASN A 950 -35.44 12.94 36.36
C ASN A 950 -34.46 11.78 36.60
N VAL A 951 -33.44 11.66 35.80
CA VAL A 951 -32.22 10.92 36.15
C VAL A 951 -31.09 11.91 36.26
N LYS A 952 -30.79 12.30 37.50
CA LYS A 952 -29.45 12.76 37.86
C LYS A 952 -28.54 11.54 37.85
N ASN A 953 -27.43 11.59 37.12
CA ASN A 953 -26.20 11.04 37.65
C ASN A 953 -25.00 11.67 36.92
N SER A 954 -24.23 12.34 37.73
CA SER A 954 -22.84 12.76 37.52
C SER A 954 -21.96 11.52 37.45
N ASP A 955 -21.11 11.42 36.41
CA ASP A 955 -19.80 10.82 36.55
C ASP A 955 -18.87 11.47 35.54
N TRP A 956 -18.04 12.34 36.03
CA TRP A 956 -16.88 12.88 35.33
C TRP A 956 -15.76 11.89 35.43
N ILE A 957 -15.27 11.43 34.30
CA ILE A 957 -13.97 10.76 34.22
C ILE A 957 -12.96 11.87 33.91
N GLU A 958 -12.14 12.21 34.89
CA GLU A 958 -10.90 12.95 34.70
C GLU A 958 -9.94 12.07 33.93
N ILE A 959 -9.50 12.54 32.77
CA ILE A 959 -8.30 12.02 32.09
C ILE A 959 -7.21 13.05 32.38
N GLU A 960 -6.32 12.71 33.30
CA GLU A 960 -5.03 13.38 33.44
C GLU A 960 -4.17 13.10 32.20
N ILE A 961 -3.44 14.14 31.79
CA ILE A 961 -2.54 14.23 30.62
C ILE A 961 -1.28 13.37 30.85
#